data_bfa400b7fa1d246d94defc83fe778d8c
#
_entry.id   bfa400b7fa1d246d94defc83fe778d8c
#
_cell.length_a   1.000
_cell.length_b   1.000
_cell.length_c   1.000
_cell.angle_alpha   90.00
_cell.angle_beta   90.00
_cell.angle_gamma   90.00
#
_symmetry.space_group_name_H-M   'P 1'
#
loop_
_entity.id
_entity.type
_entity.pdbx_description
1 polymer ?
#
loop_
_entity_poly.entity_id
_entity_poly.type
_entity_poly.pdbx_seq_one_letter_code
_entity_poly.pdbx_strand_id
1 'polypeptide(L)'
;ALYNIRLSYTAVDTGVDYAFTLKTDGRVPFEEAKSLVFPRGWQNAQESFKTDRDGNDLTPEQTEIKDYYGVLAKSSTGETVEPYAIYLTAGEHTVALENPGQVAAVAELILEAPEAVSDYSDYSKGFKEDKSTSAETIVIEGENAVLKSASSLIPKSDNSNAGMTPSSPSLTKLNYIGGTSWQDAGQFLVWNFEVKESGYYSLGFRYRQSDVINAESWRWLKIDGKTPFSEAKGIRFPYSAKWEFLKYGGEDPYYIYLEKGSHTLSLEVTLGAMADYFYRLYGIVEKLGDKYIDIVKITGATPDVNLDYELFTQIPDLKETFTYCDKELLSLVADLEGFTGKRSSQYISALKNMSRVLNNMLDRPYTAHQYVSDYYSNYTSLSSWLYDMKKMPLCVDTIQLAPAGQDFVNTKTGFFKKMGYSFKRLIVSFFDDYTVNTENAEKEKALKLWVNWGRDQATSLDTLIRDSFTEQTGIHVDVQITNASLVNGILSGNFPDMALHMTRTEPVNLGIRGALADLNQFDDLGDTLKRFQTDAQVPYEYNGKLYALPDTQTFYMLFYRTDILENLGLTIPKNWDEFLYTSAIIQRNNMNIYVPYTMITSSQTISTGIGSLNMFATLMGQKGLSLYNKELNATSLTGIEQISVFDFWTKFYTDYGYQKEADFYNRFRAGTMPLGISTYTTYLTLYSAAPEIKGRWSIASVPGTAGGNDSVAGGGTGCSIIEKSKNKKEAWEFLKWWTAADTQSRYSNNVESLIGMLGRQATATVDALEKMAWDSEDLDKILTQWAKVKEVPEVPGSYYLGRALDQAYWSVLNDGVNAKDAIVKWSKAADSEITRKIQEYSEGE
;
A
#
# COMPACT_ATOMS: atom_id res chain seq x y z
N ALA A 1 19.08 -19.86 -29.30
CA ALA A 1 19.55 -18.55 -28.88
C ALA A 1 18.65 -18.06 -27.73
N LEU A 2 19.14 -17.10 -26.93
CA LEU A 2 18.34 -16.40 -25.93
C LEU A 2 17.62 -15.22 -26.58
N TYR A 3 16.38 -14.97 -26.17
CA TYR A 3 15.57 -13.86 -26.64
C TYR A 3 14.90 -13.17 -25.44
N ASN A 4 15.05 -11.86 -25.34
CA ASN A 4 14.28 -11.04 -24.43
C ASN A 4 12.84 -10.88 -24.96
N ILE A 5 11.93 -10.64 -24.06
CA ILE A 5 10.50 -10.56 -24.33
C ILE A 5 10.08 -9.10 -24.16
N ARG A 6 9.69 -8.47 -25.26
CA ARG A 6 9.11 -7.10 -25.26
C ARG A 6 7.65 -7.19 -25.66
N LEU A 7 6.79 -6.56 -24.92
CA LEU A 7 5.38 -6.40 -25.22
C LEU A 7 5.09 -4.94 -25.58
N SER A 8 4.50 -4.71 -26.76
CA SER A 8 3.95 -3.41 -27.15
C SER A 8 2.44 -3.43 -26.93
N TYR A 9 1.96 -2.53 -26.08
CA TYR A 9 0.56 -2.50 -25.63
C TYR A 9 0.12 -1.08 -25.31
N THR A 10 -1.20 -0.90 -25.17
CA THR A 10 -1.80 0.35 -24.66
C THR A 10 -2.93 0.04 -23.69
N ALA A 11 -3.26 1.02 -22.86
CA ALA A 11 -4.40 0.96 -21.94
C ALA A 11 -5.72 1.15 -22.70
N VAL A 12 -6.68 0.27 -22.46
CA VAL A 12 -8.04 0.34 -23.02
C VAL A 12 -9.05 0.74 -21.95
N ASP A 13 -8.81 0.35 -20.71
CA ASP A 13 -9.60 0.67 -19.52
C ASP A 13 -8.72 1.37 -18.48
N THR A 14 -9.30 1.80 -17.37
CA THR A 14 -8.55 2.32 -16.21
C THR A 14 -8.26 1.18 -15.25
N GLY A 15 -7.08 1.13 -14.63
CA GLY A 15 -6.80 0.15 -13.59
C GLY A 15 -5.33 -0.22 -13.42
N VAL A 16 -5.09 -1.50 -13.18
CA VAL A 16 -3.84 -2.09 -12.74
C VAL A 16 -2.87 -2.40 -13.89
N ASP A 17 -1.61 -2.62 -13.52
CA ASP A 17 -0.59 -3.14 -14.44
C ASP A 17 -1.04 -4.47 -15.04
N TYR A 18 -0.65 -4.70 -16.29
CA TYR A 18 -1.00 -5.93 -16.98
C TYR A 18 -0.13 -7.09 -16.51
N ALA A 19 -0.76 -8.23 -16.25
CA ALA A 19 -0.06 -9.48 -15.97
C ALA A 19 -0.45 -10.54 -16.98
N PHE A 20 0.55 -11.20 -17.60
CA PHE A 20 0.32 -12.25 -18.59
C PHE A 20 1.13 -13.50 -18.23
N THR A 21 0.55 -14.69 -18.46
CA THR A 21 1.31 -15.92 -18.41
C THR A 21 1.95 -16.18 -19.78
N LEU A 22 3.27 -16.33 -19.80
CA LEU A 22 4.00 -16.71 -21.00
C LEU A 22 4.19 -18.22 -21.08
N LYS A 23 3.87 -18.81 -22.22
CA LYS A 23 4.16 -20.21 -22.53
C LYS A 23 4.98 -20.34 -23.79
N THR A 24 5.97 -21.24 -23.78
CA THR A 24 6.73 -21.65 -24.95
C THR A 24 6.50 -23.15 -25.16
N ASP A 25 6.04 -23.51 -26.35
CA ASP A 25 5.71 -24.89 -26.71
C ASP A 25 4.72 -25.56 -25.70
N GLY A 26 3.76 -24.76 -25.22
CA GLY A 26 2.74 -25.18 -24.29
C GLY A 26 3.20 -25.30 -22.82
N ARG A 27 4.44 -24.89 -22.50
CA ARG A 27 4.99 -24.95 -21.13
C ARG A 27 5.43 -23.58 -20.67
N VAL A 28 5.28 -23.31 -19.37
CA VAL A 28 5.86 -22.15 -18.72
C VAL A 28 7.38 -22.30 -18.67
N PRO A 29 8.18 -21.40 -19.25
CA PRO A 29 9.63 -21.60 -19.39
C PRO A 29 10.42 -21.40 -18.08
N PHE A 30 9.91 -20.56 -17.16
CA PHE A 30 10.48 -20.30 -15.83
C PHE A 30 9.34 -19.83 -14.90
N GLU A 31 9.56 -19.85 -13.61
CA GLU A 31 8.49 -19.65 -12.62
C GLU A 31 7.78 -18.28 -12.76
N GLU A 32 8.57 -17.21 -12.93
CA GLU A 32 8.05 -15.84 -13.03
C GLU A 32 7.24 -15.62 -14.33
N ALA A 33 7.42 -16.50 -15.34
CA ALA A 33 6.64 -16.46 -16.56
C ALA A 33 5.15 -16.83 -16.35
N LYS A 34 4.78 -17.31 -15.18
CA LYS A 34 3.37 -17.48 -14.78
C LYS A 34 2.64 -16.15 -14.61
N SER A 35 3.36 -15.07 -14.28
CA SER A 35 2.81 -13.74 -14.10
C SER A 35 3.83 -12.66 -14.44
N LEU A 36 4.03 -12.41 -15.73
CA LEU A 36 4.86 -11.31 -16.23
C LEU A 36 4.07 -10.00 -16.11
N VAL A 37 4.56 -9.08 -15.28
CA VAL A 37 3.93 -7.78 -15.04
C VAL A 37 4.47 -6.74 -16.02
N PHE A 38 3.56 -6.01 -16.67
CA PHE A 38 3.85 -4.91 -17.59
C PHE A 38 3.17 -3.63 -17.08
N PRO A 39 3.96 -2.62 -16.65
CA PRO A 39 3.41 -1.42 -16.02
C PRO A 39 2.64 -0.56 -17.02
N ARG A 40 1.56 0.07 -16.57
CA ARG A 40 0.82 1.07 -17.31
C ARG A 40 1.63 2.36 -17.43
N GLY A 41 1.49 3.04 -18.56
CA GLY A 41 2.13 4.34 -18.78
C GLY A 41 1.25 5.49 -18.34
N TRP A 42 1.81 6.42 -17.60
CA TRP A 42 1.11 7.60 -17.06
C TRP A 42 1.81 8.90 -17.49
N GLN A 43 1.04 9.95 -17.62
CA GLN A 43 1.52 11.29 -17.93
C GLN A 43 0.72 12.34 -17.16
N ASN A 44 1.27 13.56 -17.07
CA ASN A 44 0.49 14.71 -16.61
C ASN A 44 -0.62 15.00 -17.63
N ALA A 45 -1.84 15.25 -17.16
CA ALA A 45 -2.96 15.62 -18.04
C ALA A 45 -2.71 16.91 -18.85
N GLN A 46 -1.71 17.70 -18.46
CA GLN A 46 -1.33 18.96 -19.09
C GLN A 46 0.19 19.10 -19.14
N GLU A 47 0.71 19.65 -20.25
CA GLU A 47 2.15 19.85 -20.45
C GLU A 47 2.77 20.89 -19.51
N SER A 48 2.00 21.89 -19.06
CA SER A 48 2.45 22.91 -18.13
C SER A 48 1.61 22.88 -16.86
N PHE A 49 2.22 23.19 -15.73
CA PHE A 49 1.50 23.29 -14.47
C PHE A 49 0.57 24.49 -14.46
N LYS A 50 -0.68 24.26 -14.11
CA LYS A 50 -1.60 25.35 -13.81
C LYS A 50 -1.17 26.04 -12.51
N THR A 51 -1.52 27.30 -12.36
CA THR A 51 -1.32 28.04 -11.11
C THR A 51 -2.67 28.43 -10.52
N ASP A 52 -2.74 28.45 -9.19
CA ASP A 52 -3.86 29.05 -8.48
C ASP A 52 -3.85 30.59 -8.61
N ARG A 53 -4.84 31.26 -8.01
CA ARG A 53 -4.96 32.75 -8.06
C ARG A 53 -3.77 33.45 -7.39
N ASP A 54 -3.09 32.80 -6.46
CA ASP A 54 -1.95 33.33 -5.71
C ASP A 54 -0.62 33.06 -6.42
N GLY A 55 -0.64 32.28 -7.50
CA GLY A 55 0.51 31.93 -8.32
C GLY A 55 1.25 30.68 -7.85
N ASN A 56 0.67 29.87 -6.95
CA ASN A 56 1.17 28.55 -6.59
C ASN A 56 0.91 27.55 -7.71
N ASP A 57 1.85 26.68 -7.99
CA ASP A 57 1.65 25.59 -8.94
C ASP A 57 0.69 24.55 -8.36
N LEU A 58 -0.25 24.10 -9.19
CA LEU A 58 -1.21 23.05 -8.87
C LEU A 58 -0.63 21.69 -9.28
N THR A 59 -0.83 20.68 -8.45
CA THR A 59 -0.41 19.30 -8.76
C THR A 59 -1.22 18.76 -9.94
N PRO A 60 -0.58 18.36 -11.06
CA PRO A 60 -1.27 17.91 -12.25
C PRO A 60 -1.96 16.58 -12.02
N GLU A 61 -3.16 16.45 -12.56
CA GLU A 61 -3.84 15.17 -12.68
C GLU A 61 -3.02 14.22 -13.54
N GLN A 62 -3.00 12.92 -13.18
CA GLN A 62 -2.33 11.88 -13.93
C GLN A 62 -3.32 11.18 -14.84
N THR A 63 -2.97 11.05 -16.11
CA THR A 63 -3.77 10.34 -17.10
C THR A 63 -2.96 9.20 -17.71
N GLU A 64 -3.61 8.10 -18.01
CA GLU A 64 -2.97 7.00 -18.73
C GLU A 64 -2.66 7.40 -20.17
N ILE A 65 -1.50 6.94 -20.65
CA ILE A 65 -1.11 7.05 -22.06
C ILE A 65 -1.91 6.03 -22.86
N LYS A 66 -2.58 6.53 -23.91
CA LYS A 66 -3.35 5.70 -24.83
C LYS A 66 -2.61 5.34 -26.12
N ASP A 67 -1.38 5.78 -26.22
CA ASP A 67 -0.48 5.38 -27.33
C ASP A 67 0.20 4.05 -26.99
N TYR A 68 0.54 3.28 -28.03
CA TYR A 68 1.28 2.04 -27.87
C TYR A 68 2.72 2.31 -27.43
N TYR A 69 3.18 1.65 -26.41
CA TYR A 69 4.57 1.70 -25.94
C TYR A 69 5.08 0.30 -25.62
N GLY A 70 6.37 0.09 -25.80
CA GLY A 70 7.01 -1.22 -25.65
C GLY A 70 7.78 -1.36 -24.34
N VAL A 71 7.47 -2.39 -23.54
CA VAL A 71 8.14 -2.70 -22.29
C VAL A 71 8.79 -4.09 -22.35
N LEU A 72 10.01 -4.21 -21.85
CA LEU A 72 10.69 -5.50 -21.65
C LEU A 72 10.16 -6.20 -20.40
N ALA A 73 9.89 -7.50 -20.51
CA ALA A 73 9.56 -8.32 -19.35
C ALA A 73 10.75 -8.40 -18.40
N LYS A 74 10.53 -8.01 -17.14
CA LYS A 74 11.57 -7.93 -16.11
C LYS A 74 11.04 -8.39 -14.76
N SER A 75 11.96 -8.65 -13.84
CA SER A 75 11.62 -8.89 -12.45
C SER A 75 10.91 -7.68 -11.83
N SER A 76 9.68 -7.89 -11.36
CA SER A 76 8.94 -6.89 -10.58
C SER A 76 9.41 -6.80 -9.13
N THR A 77 10.26 -7.75 -8.67
CA THR A 77 10.81 -7.80 -7.32
C THR A 77 12.25 -7.29 -7.26
N GLY A 78 12.90 -7.12 -8.44
CA GLY A 78 14.27 -6.64 -8.54
C GLY A 78 15.34 -7.71 -8.34
N GLU A 79 14.97 -8.99 -8.30
CA GLU A 79 15.90 -10.12 -8.14
C GLU A 79 16.96 -10.17 -9.24
N THR A 80 16.59 -9.77 -10.46
CA THR A 80 17.51 -9.64 -11.58
C THR A 80 17.46 -8.23 -12.14
N VAL A 81 18.61 -7.73 -12.59
CA VAL A 81 18.71 -6.43 -13.29
C VAL A 81 18.36 -6.61 -14.76
N GLU A 82 18.75 -7.76 -15.35
CA GLU A 82 18.53 -8.04 -16.76
C GLU A 82 17.07 -8.43 -17.04
N PRO A 83 16.55 -8.10 -18.24
CA PRO A 83 15.25 -8.58 -18.68
C PRO A 83 15.20 -10.10 -18.74
N TYR A 84 14.03 -10.66 -18.51
CA TYR A 84 13.81 -12.10 -18.70
C TYR A 84 14.06 -12.51 -20.13
N ALA A 85 14.65 -13.70 -20.32
CA ALA A 85 14.92 -14.25 -21.62
C ALA A 85 14.47 -15.70 -21.73
N ILE A 86 13.95 -16.09 -22.89
CA ILE A 86 13.63 -17.47 -23.23
C ILE A 86 14.70 -18.04 -24.16
N TYR A 87 15.02 -19.32 -23.94
CA TYR A 87 15.94 -20.04 -24.85
C TYR A 87 15.13 -20.80 -25.90
N LEU A 88 15.36 -20.46 -27.17
CA LEU A 88 14.76 -21.17 -28.30
C LEU A 88 15.82 -21.92 -29.08
N THR A 89 15.55 -23.18 -29.40
CA THR A 89 16.38 -24.01 -30.31
C THR A 89 16.15 -23.56 -31.77
N ALA A 90 16.88 -24.13 -32.71
CA ALA A 90 16.56 -23.91 -34.11
C ALA A 90 15.33 -24.77 -34.50
N GLY A 91 14.31 -24.17 -35.06
CA GLY A 91 13.08 -24.84 -35.46
C GLY A 91 11.84 -23.96 -35.31
N GLU A 92 10.68 -24.55 -35.47
CA GLU A 92 9.38 -23.95 -35.19
C GLU A 92 9.09 -23.99 -33.70
N HIS A 93 8.63 -22.88 -33.13
CA HIS A 93 8.24 -22.75 -31.76
C HIS A 93 6.90 -22.03 -31.66
N THR A 94 6.10 -22.39 -30.67
CA THR A 94 4.88 -21.68 -30.32
C THR A 94 5.12 -20.83 -29.08
N VAL A 95 4.87 -19.52 -29.18
CA VAL A 95 4.89 -18.60 -28.04
C VAL A 95 3.47 -18.11 -27.81
N ALA A 96 2.96 -18.30 -26.61
CA ALA A 96 1.61 -17.90 -26.24
C ALA A 96 1.65 -16.96 -25.01
N LEU A 97 0.87 -15.89 -25.07
CA LEU A 97 0.54 -15.04 -23.93
C LEU A 97 -0.89 -15.37 -23.52
N GLU A 98 -1.05 -15.88 -22.31
CA GLU A 98 -2.36 -16.08 -21.72
C GLU A 98 -2.75 -14.87 -20.88
N ASN A 99 -3.91 -14.32 -21.18
CA ASN A 99 -4.49 -13.20 -20.43
C ASN A 99 -5.44 -13.75 -19.36
N PRO A 100 -5.27 -13.44 -18.08
CA PRO A 100 -6.14 -13.91 -17.01
C PRO A 100 -7.55 -13.27 -16.98
N GLY A 101 -7.87 -12.42 -17.97
CA GLY A 101 -9.20 -11.78 -18.08
C GLY A 101 -9.15 -10.25 -18.10
N GLN A 102 -7.97 -9.66 -18.15
CA GLN A 102 -7.80 -8.20 -18.24
C GLN A 102 -8.16 -7.68 -19.64
N VAL A 103 -8.71 -6.47 -19.70
CA VAL A 103 -8.95 -5.78 -20.98
C VAL A 103 -7.67 -5.09 -21.40
N ALA A 104 -6.95 -5.64 -22.38
CA ALA A 104 -5.69 -5.12 -22.87
C ALA A 104 -5.67 -5.08 -24.40
N ALA A 105 -5.12 -4.01 -24.96
CA ALA A 105 -4.82 -3.92 -26.40
C ALA A 105 -3.32 -4.15 -26.61
N VAL A 106 -2.98 -5.30 -27.17
CA VAL A 106 -1.60 -5.69 -27.50
C VAL A 106 -1.39 -5.51 -28.98
N ALA A 107 -0.35 -4.72 -29.36
CA ALA A 107 0.04 -4.54 -30.75
C ALA A 107 1.00 -5.63 -31.21
N GLU A 108 2.07 -5.86 -30.42
CA GLU A 108 3.16 -6.75 -30.83
C GLU A 108 3.77 -7.46 -29.60
N LEU A 109 4.09 -8.73 -29.79
CA LEU A 109 5.02 -9.47 -28.96
C LEU A 109 6.32 -9.64 -29.71
N ILE A 110 7.39 -9.02 -29.22
CA ILE A 110 8.70 -8.98 -29.88
C ILE A 110 9.67 -9.87 -29.09
N LEU A 111 10.28 -10.80 -29.80
CA LEU A 111 11.40 -11.58 -29.28
C LEU A 111 12.69 -10.99 -29.87
N GLU A 112 13.46 -10.29 -29.05
CA GLU A 112 14.67 -9.61 -29.46
C GLU A 112 15.93 -10.23 -28.83
N ALA A 113 17.04 -10.24 -29.53
CA ALA A 113 18.30 -10.69 -28.93
C ALA A 113 18.64 -9.81 -27.72
N PRO A 114 19.17 -10.37 -26.61
CA PRO A 114 19.65 -9.57 -25.50
C PRO A 114 20.62 -8.49 -25.99
N GLU A 115 20.45 -7.27 -25.44
CA GLU A 115 21.28 -6.13 -25.79
C GLU A 115 22.74 -6.40 -25.39
N ALA A 116 23.64 -6.46 -26.37
CA ALA A 116 25.06 -6.58 -26.13
C ALA A 116 25.63 -5.19 -25.80
N VAL A 117 25.78 -4.90 -24.52
CA VAL A 117 26.27 -3.61 -24.03
C VAL A 117 27.74 -3.75 -23.64
N SER A 118 28.64 -2.99 -24.30
CA SER A 118 30.05 -2.92 -23.92
C SER A 118 30.27 -2.11 -22.66
N ASP A 119 31.39 -2.27 -22.00
CA ASP A 119 31.80 -1.36 -20.94
C ASP A 119 32.18 0.02 -21.50
N TYR A 120 32.26 1.03 -20.61
CA TYR A 120 32.60 2.38 -21.05
C TYR A 120 33.99 2.47 -21.67
N SER A 121 34.93 1.65 -21.26
CA SER A 121 36.31 1.66 -21.80
C SER A 121 36.32 1.24 -23.25
N ASP A 122 35.50 0.26 -23.61
CA ASP A 122 35.33 -0.17 -25.03
C ASP A 122 34.47 0.81 -25.84
N TYR A 123 33.38 1.29 -25.24
CA TYR A 123 32.49 2.30 -25.85
C TYR A 123 33.27 3.57 -26.23
N SER A 124 34.15 4.03 -25.35
CA SER A 124 34.91 5.29 -25.55
C SER A 124 36.05 5.18 -26.58
N LYS A 125 36.47 3.97 -26.97
CA LYS A 125 37.50 3.78 -28.01
C LYS A 125 37.11 4.36 -29.38
N GLY A 126 35.80 4.48 -29.64
CA GLY A 126 35.29 5.08 -30.85
C GLY A 126 35.23 6.62 -30.84
N PHE A 127 35.63 7.27 -29.78
CA PHE A 127 35.52 8.73 -29.63
C PHE A 127 36.58 9.44 -30.47
N LYS A 128 36.21 10.60 -31.01
CA LYS A 128 37.14 11.51 -31.65
C LYS A 128 38.07 12.16 -30.64
N GLU A 129 39.30 12.49 -31.04
CA GLU A 129 40.28 13.16 -30.14
C GLU A 129 39.74 14.51 -29.62
N ASP A 130 39.13 15.31 -30.49
CA ASP A 130 38.46 16.55 -30.11
C ASP A 130 36.99 16.28 -29.78
N LYS A 131 36.66 16.32 -28.51
CA LYS A 131 35.30 16.10 -27.98
C LYS A 131 34.56 17.43 -27.76
N SER A 132 35.25 18.57 -27.91
CA SER A 132 34.66 19.88 -27.59
C SER A 132 33.52 20.25 -28.54
N THR A 133 32.47 20.90 -28.02
CA THR A 133 31.37 21.48 -28.80
C THR A 133 31.04 22.85 -28.20
N SER A 134 30.52 23.75 -29.06
CA SER A 134 30.08 25.07 -28.63
C SER A 134 28.69 25.10 -28.00
N ALA A 135 28.01 23.94 -27.95
CA ALA A 135 26.67 23.85 -27.40
C ALA A 135 26.58 24.25 -25.92
N GLU A 136 25.47 24.79 -25.51
CA GLU A 136 25.18 25.09 -24.10
C GLU A 136 24.79 23.82 -23.36
N THR A 137 25.02 23.79 -22.02
CA THR A 137 24.55 22.72 -21.14
C THR A 137 23.01 22.65 -21.19
N ILE A 138 22.50 21.45 -21.46
CA ILE A 138 21.06 21.15 -21.45
C ILE A 138 20.64 20.86 -20.03
N VAL A 139 19.58 21.51 -19.55
CA VAL A 139 19.00 21.29 -18.22
C VAL A 139 17.60 20.74 -18.41
N ILE A 140 17.35 19.58 -17.82
CA ILE A 140 16.05 18.91 -17.79
C ILE A 140 15.54 19.01 -16.34
N GLU A 141 14.38 19.61 -16.16
CA GLU A 141 13.74 19.70 -14.85
C GLU A 141 13.10 18.36 -14.51
N GLY A 142 13.36 17.85 -13.31
CA GLY A 142 12.93 16.52 -12.89
C GLY A 142 11.42 16.34 -12.86
N GLU A 143 10.67 17.35 -12.45
CA GLU A 143 9.22 17.37 -12.39
C GLU A 143 8.53 17.27 -13.75
N ASN A 144 9.25 17.51 -14.86
CA ASN A 144 8.72 17.50 -16.22
C ASN A 144 8.82 16.13 -16.92
N ALA A 145 8.77 15.03 -16.15
CA ALA A 145 8.72 13.69 -16.73
C ALA A 145 7.46 13.50 -17.60
N VAL A 146 7.65 13.05 -18.85
CA VAL A 146 6.59 12.90 -19.86
C VAL A 146 5.92 11.52 -19.83
N LEU A 147 6.64 10.48 -19.37
CA LEU A 147 6.11 9.13 -19.21
C LEU A 147 6.57 8.57 -17.87
N LYS A 148 5.64 7.96 -17.16
CA LYS A 148 5.83 7.43 -15.82
C LYS A 148 5.21 6.04 -15.72
N SER A 149 5.79 5.18 -14.91
CA SER A 149 5.32 3.80 -14.71
C SER A 149 4.19 3.66 -13.68
N ALA A 150 3.80 4.73 -12.99
CA ALA A 150 2.72 4.70 -12.01
C ALA A 150 2.07 6.07 -11.84
N SER A 151 0.78 6.11 -11.53
CA SER A 151 0.02 7.35 -11.24
C SER A 151 0.49 8.07 -9.97
N SER A 152 1.14 7.37 -9.05
CA SER A 152 1.72 7.93 -7.82
C SER A 152 3.03 8.71 -8.05
N LEU A 153 3.62 8.64 -9.25
CA LEU A 153 4.81 9.39 -9.62
C LEU A 153 4.46 10.83 -10.02
N ILE A 154 4.04 11.60 -9.04
CA ILE A 154 3.62 13.01 -9.21
C ILE A 154 4.76 13.99 -8.94
N PRO A 155 4.79 15.15 -9.63
CA PRO A 155 5.67 16.26 -9.29
C PRO A 155 5.41 16.77 -7.87
N LYS A 156 6.48 17.19 -7.18
CA LYS A 156 6.45 17.63 -5.78
C LYS A 156 7.19 18.96 -5.60
N SER A 157 6.95 19.63 -4.47
CA SER A 157 7.55 20.93 -4.14
C SER A 157 8.52 20.81 -2.95
N ASP A 158 9.69 21.41 -3.07
CA ASP A 158 10.60 21.68 -1.94
C ASP A 158 10.98 23.16 -1.94
N ASN A 159 10.30 23.93 -1.10
CA ASN A 159 10.54 25.37 -0.91
C ASN A 159 11.62 25.63 0.16
N SER A 160 12.24 24.60 0.71
CA SER A 160 13.25 24.77 1.78
C SER A 160 14.62 25.22 1.28
N ASN A 161 14.89 25.04 -0.02
CA ASN A 161 16.21 25.28 -0.60
C ASN A 161 16.17 26.26 -1.78
N ALA A 162 16.84 27.40 -1.61
CA ALA A 162 16.98 28.45 -2.63
C ALA A 162 17.69 28.02 -3.92
N GLY A 163 18.24 26.82 -3.96
CA GLY A 163 18.92 26.27 -5.12
C GLY A 163 18.05 25.35 -5.97
N MET A 164 16.79 25.12 -5.61
CA MET A 164 15.84 24.39 -6.46
C MET A 164 15.47 25.19 -7.70
N THR A 165 15.07 24.49 -8.74
CA THR A 165 14.62 25.10 -9.99
C THR A 165 13.28 24.48 -10.42
N PRO A 166 12.21 25.29 -10.50
CA PRO A 166 12.07 26.66 -10.01
C PRO A 166 12.07 26.76 -8.48
N SER A 167 12.38 27.94 -7.94
CA SER A 167 12.32 28.17 -6.49
C SER A 167 11.62 29.49 -6.16
N SER A 168 10.77 29.46 -5.14
CA SER A 168 10.14 30.66 -4.58
C SER A 168 10.13 30.59 -3.05
N PRO A 169 10.44 31.68 -2.34
CA PRO A 169 10.35 31.70 -0.89
C PRO A 169 8.91 31.83 -0.36
N SER A 170 7.96 32.24 -1.22
CA SER A 170 6.57 32.53 -0.85
C SER A 170 5.54 31.74 -1.64
N LEU A 171 5.90 31.11 -2.75
CA LEU A 171 4.98 30.37 -3.60
C LEU A 171 5.35 28.89 -3.61
N THR A 172 4.36 28.03 -3.66
CA THR A 172 4.57 26.62 -3.92
C THR A 172 4.93 26.43 -5.38
N LYS A 173 6.16 25.94 -5.65
CA LYS A 173 6.62 25.59 -6.99
C LYS A 173 6.92 24.09 -7.06
N LEU A 174 6.35 23.42 -8.04
CA LEU A 174 6.71 22.02 -8.32
C LEU A 174 8.12 22.03 -8.91
N ASN A 175 9.05 21.34 -8.28
CA ASN A 175 10.47 21.44 -8.60
C ASN A 175 11.29 20.17 -8.35
N TYR A 176 10.63 19.05 -8.13
CA TYR A 176 11.29 17.74 -8.12
C TYR A 176 10.28 16.61 -8.30
N ILE A 177 10.79 15.42 -8.59
CA ILE A 177 10.01 14.18 -8.67
C ILE A 177 10.67 13.06 -7.87
N GLY A 178 9.89 12.08 -7.39
CA GLY A 178 10.40 10.87 -6.77
C GLY A 178 10.22 10.82 -5.25
N GLY A 179 11.25 10.39 -4.52
CA GLY A 179 11.21 10.02 -3.12
C GLY A 179 10.67 8.60 -2.92
N THR A 180 9.89 8.38 -1.87
CA THR A 180 9.31 7.06 -1.55
C THR A 180 8.32 6.55 -2.60
N SER A 181 7.76 7.43 -3.45
CA SER A 181 6.91 7.01 -4.56
C SER A 181 7.70 6.37 -5.72
N TRP A 182 9.01 6.60 -5.81
CA TRP A 182 9.90 6.09 -6.86
C TRP A 182 11.06 5.28 -6.26
N GLN A 183 10.73 4.12 -5.74
CA GLN A 183 11.66 3.27 -5.00
C GLN A 183 11.63 1.79 -5.38
N ASP A 184 10.56 1.32 -6.01
CA ASP A 184 10.39 -0.10 -6.30
C ASP A 184 11.03 -0.47 -7.65
N ALA A 185 11.69 -1.62 -7.73
CA ALA A 185 12.37 -2.08 -8.92
C ALA A 185 11.43 -2.14 -10.13
N GLY A 186 11.92 -1.68 -11.28
CA GLY A 186 11.16 -1.59 -12.51
C GLY A 186 10.37 -0.30 -12.69
N GLN A 187 10.15 0.50 -11.63
CA GLN A 187 9.54 1.84 -11.80
C GLN A 187 10.46 2.74 -12.64
N PHE A 188 9.88 3.46 -13.59
CA PHE A 188 10.65 4.33 -14.47
C PHE A 188 10.01 5.70 -14.68
N LEU A 189 10.87 6.66 -15.00
CA LEU A 189 10.53 8.00 -15.45
C LEU A 189 11.25 8.28 -16.77
N VAL A 190 10.58 8.97 -17.70
CA VAL A 190 11.12 9.36 -19.01
C VAL A 190 10.98 10.86 -19.20
N TRP A 191 12.02 11.49 -19.71
CA TRP A 191 12.06 12.91 -20.07
C TRP A 191 12.42 13.07 -21.54
N ASN A 192 11.85 14.08 -22.20
CA ASN A 192 12.25 14.52 -23.51
C ASN A 192 13.25 15.67 -23.38
N PHE A 193 14.22 15.73 -24.29
CA PHE A 193 15.16 16.84 -24.40
C PHE A 193 15.62 17.05 -25.85
N GLU A 194 16.09 18.26 -26.13
CA GLU A 194 16.54 18.65 -27.48
C GLU A 194 18.03 18.90 -27.49
N VAL A 195 18.75 18.26 -28.40
CA VAL A 195 20.18 18.45 -28.67
C VAL A 195 20.36 19.38 -29.87
N LYS A 196 20.89 20.58 -29.64
CA LYS A 196 21.07 21.60 -30.67
C LYS A 196 22.25 21.31 -31.59
N GLU A 197 23.29 20.69 -31.10
CA GLU A 197 24.51 20.35 -31.81
C GLU A 197 24.94 18.92 -31.48
N SER A 198 25.26 18.11 -32.49
CA SER A 198 25.79 16.76 -32.26
C SER A 198 27.15 16.83 -31.57
N GLY A 199 27.35 15.98 -30.55
CA GLY A 199 28.58 16.00 -29.78
C GLY A 199 28.58 15.01 -28.64
N TYR A 200 29.63 15.12 -27.83
CA TYR A 200 29.78 14.31 -26.59
C TYR A 200 29.31 15.10 -25.38
N TYR A 201 28.42 14.50 -24.64
CA TYR A 201 27.80 15.10 -23.46
C TYR A 201 28.04 14.24 -22.23
N SER A 202 28.42 14.86 -21.10
CA SER A 202 28.47 14.22 -19.78
C SER A 202 27.19 14.48 -19.01
N LEU A 203 26.78 13.56 -18.14
CA LEU A 203 25.59 13.70 -17.33
C LEU A 203 25.88 14.10 -15.90
N GLY A 204 25.00 14.93 -15.34
CA GLY A 204 24.98 15.28 -13.94
C GLY A 204 23.57 15.31 -13.40
N PHE A 205 23.41 14.95 -12.13
CA PHE A 205 22.10 14.83 -11.48
C PHE A 205 22.08 15.65 -10.20
N ARG A 206 21.12 16.54 -10.06
CA ARG A 206 20.82 17.13 -8.77
C ARG A 206 19.78 16.30 -8.07
N TYR A 207 20.16 15.68 -6.96
CA TYR A 207 19.40 14.64 -6.29
C TYR A 207 19.41 14.79 -4.76
N ARG A 208 18.46 14.11 -4.12
CA ARG A 208 18.43 13.85 -2.69
C ARG A 208 17.98 12.39 -2.46
N GLN A 209 18.69 11.69 -1.57
CA GLN A 209 18.32 10.37 -1.09
C GLN A 209 18.41 10.39 0.45
N SER A 210 17.30 10.74 1.10
CA SER A 210 17.23 10.92 2.55
C SER A 210 16.35 9.90 3.25
N ASP A 211 15.57 9.09 2.47
CA ASP A 211 14.50 8.27 3.00
C ASP A 211 15.01 6.95 3.60
N VAL A 212 16.13 6.41 3.11
CA VAL A 212 16.79 5.23 3.68
C VAL A 212 18.20 5.58 4.14
N ILE A 213 18.38 5.66 5.46
CA ILE A 213 19.65 6.08 6.08
C ILE A 213 20.78 5.09 5.77
N ASN A 214 21.92 5.61 5.32
CA ASN A 214 23.12 4.84 4.97
C ASN A 214 22.93 3.82 3.83
N ALA A 215 21.84 3.90 3.07
CA ALA A 215 21.62 3.13 1.86
C ALA A 215 21.92 3.95 0.61
N GLU A 216 22.08 3.26 -0.50
CA GLU A 216 22.31 3.86 -1.81
C GLU A 216 21.12 3.50 -2.69
N SER A 217 20.81 4.39 -3.63
CA SER A 217 19.77 4.12 -4.64
C SER A 217 20.41 3.97 -6.00
N TRP A 218 19.88 3.08 -6.80
CA TRP A 218 20.43 2.74 -8.10
C TRP A 218 19.43 3.01 -9.21
N ARG A 219 19.92 3.49 -10.36
CA ARG A 219 19.08 3.76 -11.53
C ARG A 219 19.75 3.23 -12.81
N TRP A 220 18.94 2.62 -13.65
CA TRP A 220 19.32 2.23 -15.01
C TRP A 220 19.00 3.37 -15.96
N LEU A 221 20.04 3.91 -16.60
CA LEU A 221 19.92 4.96 -17.59
C LEU A 221 19.76 4.36 -19.00
N LYS A 222 18.80 4.88 -19.75
CA LYS A 222 18.71 4.64 -21.19
C LYS A 222 18.55 5.98 -21.90
N ILE A 223 19.15 6.08 -23.08
CA ILE A 223 18.98 7.15 -24.04
C ILE A 223 18.33 6.55 -25.29
N ASP A 224 17.20 7.12 -25.71
CA ASP A 224 16.40 6.62 -26.86
C ASP A 224 16.07 5.12 -26.72
N GLY A 225 15.76 4.70 -25.47
CA GLY A 225 15.43 3.32 -25.13
C GLY A 225 16.61 2.34 -25.11
N LYS A 226 17.85 2.78 -25.36
CA LYS A 226 19.07 1.95 -25.41
C LYS A 226 20.00 2.27 -24.25
N THR A 227 20.67 1.26 -23.73
CA THR A 227 21.73 1.39 -22.72
C THR A 227 23.02 1.82 -23.38
N PRO A 228 23.60 2.98 -23.09
CA PRO A 228 24.81 3.44 -23.78
C PRO A 228 26.05 2.58 -23.53
N PHE A 229 26.26 2.12 -22.31
CA PHE A 229 27.35 1.24 -21.89
C PHE A 229 26.96 0.54 -20.57
N SER A 230 27.69 -0.51 -20.17
CA SER A 230 27.27 -1.40 -19.08
C SER A 230 27.12 -0.69 -17.72
N GLU A 231 27.96 0.30 -17.44
CA GLU A 231 27.89 1.07 -16.20
C GLU A 231 26.60 1.88 -16.07
N ALA A 232 25.93 2.16 -17.19
CA ALA A 232 24.64 2.85 -17.20
C ALA A 232 23.48 1.99 -16.66
N LYS A 233 23.67 0.65 -16.53
CA LYS A 233 22.70 -0.24 -15.89
C LYS A 233 22.57 -0.02 -14.38
N GLY A 234 23.54 0.69 -13.77
CA GLY A 234 23.53 0.92 -12.34
C GLY A 234 24.23 2.21 -11.95
N ILE A 235 23.59 3.36 -12.19
CA ILE A 235 24.06 4.64 -11.66
C ILE A 235 23.81 4.68 -10.16
N ARG A 236 24.87 4.89 -9.40
CA ARG A 236 24.88 4.90 -7.94
C ARG A 236 24.59 6.29 -7.40
N PHE A 237 23.56 6.44 -6.56
CA PHE A 237 23.20 7.65 -5.84
C PHE A 237 23.42 7.42 -4.34
N PRO A 238 24.53 7.91 -3.76
CA PRO A 238 24.78 7.77 -2.32
C PRO A 238 23.75 8.45 -1.45
N TYR A 239 23.64 8.00 -0.18
CA TYR A 239 22.81 8.67 0.81
C TYR A 239 23.19 10.14 0.97
N SER A 240 22.23 11.03 0.87
CA SER A 240 22.36 12.43 1.21
C SER A 240 21.06 13.01 1.76
N ALA A 241 21.13 13.55 2.99
CA ALA A 241 20.02 14.27 3.61
C ALA A 241 19.77 15.66 2.98
N LYS A 242 20.67 16.12 2.11
CA LYS A 242 20.61 17.41 1.43
C LYS A 242 20.63 17.19 -0.08
N TRP A 243 20.13 18.19 -0.81
CA TRP A 243 20.30 18.23 -2.25
C TRP A 243 21.77 18.35 -2.62
N GLU A 244 22.26 17.36 -3.37
CA GLU A 244 23.62 17.28 -3.87
C GLU A 244 23.65 17.14 -5.38
N PHE A 245 24.85 17.36 -5.97
CA PHE A 245 25.06 17.21 -7.38
C PHE A 245 26.02 16.05 -7.66
N LEU A 246 25.53 15.03 -8.36
CA LEU A 246 26.29 13.88 -8.79
C LEU A 246 26.77 14.09 -10.24
N LYS A 247 28.08 14.09 -10.47
CA LYS A 247 28.66 13.97 -11.81
C LYS A 247 28.80 12.50 -12.14
N TYR A 248 28.18 12.05 -13.24
CA TYR A 248 28.26 10.66 -13.66
C TYR A 248 29.66 10.34 -14.17
N GLY A 249 30.36 9.38 -13.54
CA GLY A 249 31.77 9.09 -13.73
C GLY A 249 32.72 9.83 -12.78
N GLY A 250 32.22 10.74 -11.93
CA GLY A 250 33.00 11.44 -10.92
C GLY A 250 34.00 12.46 -11.49
N GLU A 251 35.28 12.27 -11.19
CA GLU A 251 36.37 13.13 -11.69
C GLU A 251 36.66 12.87 -13.18
N ASP A 252 36.46 11.64 -13.65
CA ASP A 252 36.56 11.22 -15.06
C ASP A 252 35.16 10.99 -15.62
N PRO A 253 34.45 12.03 -16.08
CA PRO A 253 33.05 11.92 -16.46
C PRO A 253 32.87 11.01 -17.68
N TYR A 254 31.81 10.20 -17.64
CA TYR A 254 31.39 9.42 -18.79
C TYR A 254 30.73 10.33 -19.81
N TYR A 255 31.08 10.14 -21.08
CA TYR A 255 30.50 10.88 -22.21
C TYR A 255 29.62 9.98 -23.05
N ILE A 256 28.52 10.53 -23.54
CA ILE A 256 27.59 9.89 -24.48
C ILE A 256 27.57 10.74 -25.73
N TYR A 257 27.69 10.10 -26.89
CA TYR A 257 27.52 10.80 -28.17
C TYR A 257 26.04 10.95 -28.46
N LEU A 258 25.60 12.18 -28.67
CA LEU A 258 24.23 12.54 -29.04
C LEU A 258 24.23 13.26 -30.39
N GLU A 259 23.31 12.87 -31.24
CA GLU A 259 23.08 13.56 -32.51
C GLU A 259 22.20 14.81 -32.24
N LYS A 260 22.22 15.74 -33.21
CA LYS A 260 21.30 16.89 -33.17
C LYS A 260 19.87 16.39 -33.38
N GLY A 261 18.95 16.78 -32.48
CA GLY A 261 17.54 16.41 -32.59
C GLY A 261 16.91 16.16 -31.19
N SER A 262 15.69 15.64 -31.24
CA SER A 262 14.94 15.29 -30.07
C SER A 262 15.35 13.90 -29.59
N HIS A 263 15.58 13.78 -28.27
CA HIS A 263 15.99 12.56 -27.58
C HIS A 263 15.14 12.29 -26.37
N THR A 264 15.16 11.02 -25.91
CA THR A 264 14.56 10.62 -24.65
C THR A 264 15.63 10.15 -23.66
N LEU A 265 15.49 10.54 -22.40
CA LEU A 265 16.26 10.02 -21.30
C LEU A 265 15.31 9.28 -20.35
N SER A 266 15.61 8.04 -20.01
CA SER A 266 14.87 7.31 -18.98
C SER A 266 15.77 6.87 -17.84
N LEU A 267 15.23 6.97 -16.63
CA LEU A 267 15.81 6.41 -15.41
C LEU A 267 14.84 5.38 -14.84
N GLU A 268 15.30 4.15 -14.70
CA GLU A 268 14.54 3.04 -14.14
C GLU A 268 15.14 2.59 -12.82
N VAL A 269 14.29 2.31 -11.82
CA VAL A 269 14.74 1.80 -10.51
C VAL A 269 15.32 0.40 -10.69
N THR A 270 16.52 0.19 -10.21
CA THR A 270 17.21 -1.10 -10.19
C THR A 270 17.89 -1.29 -8.84
N LEU A 271 18.13 -2.53 -8.45
CA LEU A 271 18.96 -2.84 -7.29
C LEU A 271 20.47 -2.68 -7.59
N GLY A 272 20.86 -2.51 -8.85
CA GLY A 272 22.25 -2.34 -9.25
C GLY A 272 23.14 -3.45 -8.71
N ALA A 273 24.26 -3.08 -8.08
CA ALA A 273 25.18 -4.04 -7.46
C ALA A 273 24.58 -4.81 -6.26
N MET A 274 23.45 -4.38 -5.72
CA MET A 274 22.77 -5.07 -4.62
C MET A 274 21.89 -6.24 -5.10
N ALA A 275 21.63 -6.37 -6.41
CA ALA A 275 20.74 -7.40 -6.95
C ALA A 275 21.19 -8.82 -6.64
N ASP A 276 22.51 -9.12 -6.77
CA ASP A 276 23.05 -10.44 -6.44
C ASP A 276 22.91 -10.77 -4.95
N TYR A 277 23.19 -9.79 -4.08
CA TYR A 277 23.01 -9.98 -2.62
C TYR A 277 21.55 -10.19 -2.27
N PHE A 278 20.64 -9.47 -2.90
CA PHE A 278 19.20 -9.62 -2.73
C PHE A 278 18.75 -11.03 -3.16
N TYR A 279 19.13 -11.46 -4.37
CA TYR A 279 18.77 -12.76 -4.90
C TYR A 279 19.25 -13.92 -4.01
N ARG A 280 20.52 -13.87 -3.58
CA ARG A 280 21.09 -14.88 -2.68
C ARG A 280 20.41 -14.90 -1.33
N LEU A 281 20.14 -13.72 -0.74
CA LEU A 281 19.41 -13.61 0.52
C LEU A 281 17.97 -14.12 0.38
N TYR A 282 17.29 -13.77 -0.72
CA TYR A 282 15.94 -14.26 -1.01
C TYR A 282 15.90 -15.80 -1.02
N GLY A 283 16.78 -16.44 -1.75
CA GLY A 283 16.84 -17.91 -1.80
C GLY A 283 17.19 -18.56 -0.45
N ILE A 284 17.98 -17.88 0.40
CA ILE A 284 18.23 -18.35 1.77
C ILE A 284 16.98 -18.23 2.62
N VAL A 285 16.32 -17.07 2.61
CA VAL A 285 15.11 -16.80 3.40
C VAL A 285 13.98 -17.75 3.01
N GLU A 286 13.81 -18.00 1.72
CA GLU A 286 12.85 -18.98 1.20
C GLU A 286 13.09 -20.38 1.78
N LYS A 287 14.31 -20.90 1.65
CA LYS A 287 14.67 -22.23 2.18
C LYS A 287 14.51 -22.31 3.70
N LEU A 288 14.91 -21.26 4.41
CA LEU A 288 14.74 -21.21 5.86
C LEU A 288 13.27 -21.13 6.25
N GLY A 289 12.44 -20.42 5.50
CA GLY A 289 10.99 -20.36 5.71
C GLY A 289 10.33 -21.74 5.55
N ASP A 290 10.67 -22.47 4.49
CA ASP A 290 10.16 -23.82 4.24
C ASP A 290 10.56 -24.77 5.39
N LYS A 291 11.83 -24.71 5.83
CA LYS A 291 12.29 -25.55 6.95
C LYS A 291 11.68 -25.14 8.28
N TYR A 292 11.37 -23.85 8.50
CA TYR A 292 10.62 -23.43 9.66
C TYR A 292 9.22 -24.06 9.70
N ILE A 293 8.53 -24.09 8.58
CA ILE A 293 7.22 -24.74 8.45
C ILE A 293 7.33 -26.24 8.75
N ASP A 294 8.32 -26.93 8.20
CA ASP A 294 8.55 -28.36 8.45
C ASP A 294 8.83 -28.65 9.94
N ILE A 295 9.65 -27.80 10.57
CA ILE A 295 9.93 -27.90 12.02
C ILE A 295 8.65 -27.70 12.83
N VAL A 296 7.87 -26.66 12.53
CA VAL A 296 6.64 -26.34 13.27
C VAL A 296 5.59 -27.44 13.14
N LYS A 297 5.49 -28.12 11.99
CA LYS A 297 4.60 -29.27 11.81
C LYS A 297 4.87 -30.37 12.85
N ILE A 298 6.12 -30.52 13.28
CA ILE A 298 6.56 -31.54 14.24
C ILE A 298 6.46 -31.01 15.68
N THR A 299 7.00 -29.81 15.92
CA THR A 299 7.23 -29.28 17.27
C THR A 299 6.16 -28.35 17.78
N GLY A 300 5.36 -27.79 16.89
CA GLY A 300 4.63 -26.55 17.16
C GLY A 300 5.56 -25.33 17.20
N ALA A 301 4.98 -24.13 17.28
CA ALA A 301 5.73 -22.87 17.33
C ALA A 301 6.46 -22.67 18.69
N THR A 302 6.02 -23.36 19.72
CA THR A 302 6.59 -23.34 21.08
C THR A 302 6.87 -24.77 21.55
N PRO A 303 8.03 -25.34 21.18
CA PRO A 303 8.39 -26.72 21.55
C PRO A 303 8.49 -26.90 23.06
N ASP A 304 8.16 -28.10 23.54
CA ASP A 304 8.53 -28.52 24.90
C ASP A 304 10.05 -28.73 24.96
N VAL A 305 10.71 -28.00 25.83
CA VAL A 305 12.17 -28.00 25.97
C VAL A 305 12.74 -29.32 26.45
N ASN A 306 11.91 -30.20 27.04
CA ASN A 306 12.30 -31.49 27.60
C ASN A 306 12.04 -32.67 26.68
N LEU A 307 11.40 -32.44 25.51
CA LEU A 307 11.06 -33.50 24.56
C LEU A 307 12.04 -33.49 23.38
N ASP A 308 12.68 -34.60 23.10
CA ASP A 308 13.46 -34.74 21.88
C ASP A 308 12.55 -35.08 20.71
N TYR A 309 12.51 -34.17 19.72
CA TYR A 309 11.67 -34.28 18.53
C TYR A 309 12.39 -34.98 17.37
N GLU A 310 13.64 -35.36 17.51
CA GLU A 310 14.44 -36.00 16.47
C GLU A 310 14.39 -35.28 15.10
N LEU A 311 14.45 -33.94 15.11
CA LEU A 311 14.20 -33.10 13.95
C LEU A 311 15.02 -33.48 12.71
N PHE A 312 16.31 -33.79 12.90
CA PHE A 312 17.20 -34.18 11.80
C PHE A 312 16.94 -35.58 11.25
N THR A 313 16.16 -36.40 11.97
CA THR A 313 15.70 -37.72 11.52
C THR A 313 14.38 -37.60 10.79
N GLN A 314 13.47 -36.76 11.32
CA GLN A 314 12.14 -36.58 10.75
C GLN A 314 12.12 -35.66 9.51
N ILE A 315 13.10 -34.75 9.38
CA ILE A 315 13.28 -33.87 8.22
C ILE A 315 14.63 -34.22 7.56
N PRO A 316 14.63 -35.11 6.59
CA PRO A 316 15.89 -35.72 6.09
C PRO A 316 16.89 -34.72 5.49
N ASP A 317 16.42 -33.67 4.82
CA ASP A 317 17.24 -32.66 4.18
C ASP A 317 17.58 -31.45 5.08
N LEU A 318 17.14 -31.46 6.34
CA LEU A 318 17.32 -30.32 7.27
C LEU A 318 18.82 -30.03 7.47
N LYS A 319 19.62 -31.05 7.67
CA LYS A 319 21.07 -30.90 7.89
C LYS A 319 21.76 -30.29 6.66
N GLU A 320 21.43 -30.78 5.47
CA GLU A 320 22.01 -30.30 4.22
C GLU A 320 21.61 -28.81 3.98
N THR A 321 20.32 -28.52 4.13
CA THR A 321 19.78 -27.16 3.95
C THR A 321 20.42 -26.18 4.93
N PHE A 322 20.52 -26.55 6.22
CA PHE A 322 21.12 -25.65 7.23
C PHE A 322 22.60 -25.41 6.97
N THR A 323 23.35 -26.47 6.56
CA THR A 323 24.76 -26.33 6.21
C THR A 323 24.97 -25.45 4.99
N TYR A 324 24.09 -25.58 3.97
CA TYR A 324 24.10 -24.71 2.79
C TYR A 324 23.80 -23.28 3.16
N CYS A 325 22.70 -23.02 3.90
CA CYS A 325 22.31 -21.68 4.30
C CYS A 325 23.36 -21.00 5.18
N ASP A 326 23.98 -21.70 6.13
CA ASP A 326 25.07 -21.17 6.96
C ASP A 326 26.26 -20.72 6.11
N LYS A 327 26.69 -21.55 5.18
CA LYS A 327 27.79 -21.23 4.26
C LYS A 327 27.48 -19.99 3.41
N GLU A 328 26.27 -19.91 2.86
CA GLU A 328 25.84 -18.78 2.03
C GLU A 328 25.70 -17.49 2.86
N LEU A 329 25.16 -17.58 4.10
CA LEU A 329 25.10 -16.43 5.01
C LEU A 329 26.47 -15.85 5.32
N LEU A 330 27.46 -16.72 5.61
CA LEU A 330 28.84 -16.29 5.88
C LEU A 330 29.54 -15.73 4.63
N SER A 331 29.25 -16.28 3.45
CA SER A 331 29.71 -15.72 2.17
C SER A 331 29.13 -14.33 1.93
N LEU A 332 27.82 -14.14 2.13
CA LEU A 332 27.18 -12.83 2.03
C LEU A 332 27.77 -11.82 3.01
N VAL A 333 28.12 -12.25 4.25
CA VAL A 333 28.78 -11.39 5.23
C VAL A 333 30.13 -10.89 4.68
N ALA A 334 30.95 -11.80 4.15
CA ALA A 334 32.28 -11.45 3.62
C ALA A 334 32.17 -10.47 2.44
N ASP A 335 31.24 -10.74 1.52
CA ASP A 335 31.02 -9.91 0.33
C ASP A 335 30.51 -8.52 0.71
N LEU A 336 29.54 -8.41 1.63
CA LEU A 336 29.00 -7.13 2.12
C LEU A 336 30.03 -6.34 2.93
N GLU A 337 30.86 -6.98 3.72
CA GLU A 337 31.98 -6.31 4.40
C GLU A 337 32.99 -5.73 3.39
N GLY A 338 33.25 -6.47 2.31
CA GLY A 338 34.10 -6.00 1.19
C GLY A 338 33.46 -4.82 0.45
N PHE A 339 32.20 -4.93 0.12
CA PHE A 339 31.45 -3.90 -0.64
C PHE A 339 31.27 -2.61 0.16
N THR A 340 30.87 -2.71 1.43
CA THR A 340 30.57 -1.53 2.27
C THR A 340 31.79 -0.94 2.97
N GLY A 341 32.89 -1.70 3.06
CA GLY A 341 34.05 -1.37 3.88
C GLY A 341 33.78 -1.36 5.39
N LYS A 342 32.61 -1.83 5.84
CA LYS A 342 32.16 -1.83 7.24
C LYS A 342 32.08 -3.28 7.75
N ARG A 343 32.71 -3.57 8.90
CA ARG A 343 32.66 -4.87 9.56
C ARG A 343 31.42 -5.10 10.43
N SER A 344 30.63 -4.06 10.66
CA SER A 344 29.47 -4.09 11.54
C SER A 344 28.41 -3.15 11.00
N SER A 345 27.26 -3.73 10.66
CA SER A 345 26.02 -3.03 10.40
C SER A 345 24.88 -3.86 10.98
N GLN A 346 23.69 -3.28 11.09
CA GLN A 346 22.50 -4.03 11.54
C GLN A 346 22.29 -5.29 10.68
N TYR A 347 22.46 -5.17 9.37
CA TYR A 347 22.28 -6.24 8.39
C TYR A 347 23.32 -7.35 8.53
N ILE A 348 24.60 -7.00 8.62
CA ILE A 348 25.69 -7.98 8.83
C ILE A 348 25.49 -8.72 10.15
N SER A 349 25.00 -8.04 11.18
CA SER A 349 24.69 -8.66 12.48
C SER A 349 23.53 -9.66 12.38
N ALA A 350 22.49 -9.35 11.58
CA ALA A 350 21.35 -10.27 11.37
C ALA A 350 21.80 -11.55 10.67
N LEU A 351 22.64 -11.46 9.61
CA LEU A 351 23.21 -12.63 8.93
C LEU A 351 24.04 -13.50 9.87
N LYS A 352 24.95 -12.87 10.66
CA LYS A 352 25.79 -13.57 11.64
C LYS A 352 24.99 -14.23 12.75
N ASN A 353 23.92 -13.59 13.21
CA ASN A 353 23.05 -14.17 14.23
C ASN A 353 22.30 -15.40 13.71
N MET A 354 21.78 -15.35 12.49
CA MET A 354 21.12 -16.52 11.89
C MET A 354 22.11 -17.66 11.70
N SER A 355 23.30 -17.39 11.16
CA SER A 355 24.39 -18.38 11.04
C SER A 355 24.67 -19.05 12.39
N ARG A 356 24.80 -18.28 13.47
CA ARG A 356 25.00 -18.81 14.82
C ARG A 356 23.87 -19.73 15.28
N VAL A 357 22.62 -19.37 15.00
CA VAL A 357 21.47 -20.23 15.36
C VAL A 357 21.51 -21.53 14.59
N LEU A 358 21.77 -21.51 13.28
CA LEU A 358 21.90 -22.72 12.47
C LEU A 358 23.02 -23.62 12.98
N ASN A 359 24.18 -23.07 13.31
CA ASN A 359 25.29 -23.82 13.87
C ASN A 359 24.95 -24.43 15.23
N ASN A 360 24.26 -23.70 16.12
CA ASN A 360 23.81 -24.28 17.39
C ASN A 360 22.86 -25.46 17.18
N MET A 361 21.98 -25.41 16.19
CA MET A 361 21.07 -26.54 15.88
C MET A 361 21.81 -27.72 15.23
N LEU A 362 22.79 -27.44 14.36
CA LEU A 362 23.62 -28.48 13.71
C LEU A 362 24.55 -29.20 14.70
N ASP A 363 25.17 -28.45 15.61
CA ASP A 363 26.10 -28.98 16.62
C ASP A 363 25.40 -29.80 17.72
N ARG A 364 24.12 -29.48 17.97
CA ARG A 364 23.32 -30.06 19.04
C ARG A 364 21.99 -30.61 18.53
N PRO A 365 21.98 -31.62 17.66
CA PRO A 365 20.76 -32.08 16.98
C PRO A 365 19.66 -32.54 17.95
N TYR A 366 20.01 -33.13 19.10
CA TYR A 366 19.05 -33.60 20.11
C TYR A 366 18.34 -32.46 20.88
N THR A 367 18.92 -31.26 20.89
CA THR A 367 18.34 -30.08 21.54
C THR A 367 18.03 -28.97 20.55
N ALA A 368 18.01 -29.26 19.25
CA ALA A 368 17.76 -28.28 18.19
C ALA A 368 16.41 -27.56 18.37
N HIS A 369 15.39 -28.26 18.87
CA HIS A 369 14.07 -27.71 19.16
C HIS A 369 14.12 -26.54 20.16
N GLN A 370 15.11 -26.46 21.05
CA GLN A 370 15.28 -25.35 22.01
C GLN A 370 15.63 -24.02 21.33
N TYR A 371 16.12 -24.06 20.10
CA TYR A 371 16.48 -22.88 19.30
C TYR A 371 15.39 -22.43 18.31
N VAL A 372 14.21 -23.05 18.29
CA VAL A 372 13.12 -22.74 17.33
C VAL A 372 12.64 -21.30 17.47
N SER A 373 12.56 -20.77 18.69
CA SER A 373 12.20 -19.37 18.95
C SER A 373 13.27 -18.39 18.43
N ASP A 374 14.56 -18.72 18.66
CA ASP A 374 15.68 -17.90 18.15
C ASP A 374 15.75 -17.98 16.61
N TYR A 375 15.49 -19.16 16.05
CA TYR A 375 15.38 -19.37 14.62
C TYR A 375 14.32 -18.47 14.01
N TYR A 376 13.10 -18.50 14.54
CA TYR A 376 11.99 -17.66 14.09
C TYR A 376 12.32 -16.17 14.16
N SER A 377 12.87 -15.71 15.29
CA SER A 377 13.23 -14.31 15.50
C SER A 377 14.29 -13.82 14.51
N ASN A 378 15.29 -14.64 14.21
CA ASN A 378 16.33 -14.29 13.25
C ASN A 378 15.83 -14.41 11.80
N TYR A 379 15.00 -15.41 11.49
CA TYR A 379 14.34 -15.55 10.20
C TYR A 379 13.49 -14.30 9.87
N THR A 380 12.65 -13.85 10.80
CA THR A 380 11.83 -12.65 10.59
C THR A 380 12.68 -11.38 10.44
N SER A 381 13.84 -11.31 11.12
CA SER A 381 14.78 -10.22 10.95
C SER A 381 15.40 -10.19 9.54
N LEU A 382 15.76 -11.35 8.99
CA LEU A 382 16.26 -11.47 7.61
C LEU A 382 15.17 -11.10 6.60
N SER A 383 13.94 -11.55 6.81
CA SER A 383 12.81 -11.22 5.95
C SER A 383 12.51 -9.71 5.95
N SER A 384 12.61 -9.05 7.10
CA SER A 384 12.46 -7.59 7.20
C SER A 384 13.56 -6.86 6.46
N TRP A 385 14.79 -7.34 6.56
CA TRP A 385 15.90 -6.77 5.81
C TRP A 385 15.74 -6.94 4.30
N LEU A 386 15.26 -8.10 3.85
CA LEU A 386 14.94 -8.34 2.43
C LEU A 386 13.95 -7.29 1.90
N TYR A 387 12.93 -6.94 2.68
CA TYR A 387 12.01 -5.87 2.35
C TYR A 387 12.68 -4.49 2.25
N ASP A 388 13.59 -4.17 3.17
CA ASP A 388 14.29 -2.88 3.16
C ASP A 388 15.31 -2.78 2.02
N MET A 389 15.96 -3.89 1.64
CA MET A 389 16.94 -3.92 0.53
C MET A 389 16.35 -3.54 -0.83
N LYS A 390 15.08 -3.86 -1.07
CA LYS A 390 14.44 -3.55 -2.37
C LYS A 390 14.08 -2.08 -2.54
N LYS A 391 14.08 -1.28 -1.47
CA LYS A 391 13.72 0.13 -1.51
C LYS A 391 14.88 0.98 -2.01
N MET A 392 14.67 1.64 -3.13
CA MET A 392 15.67 2.50 -3.80
C MET A 392 15.12 3.92 -4.02
N PRO A 393 14.68 4.65 -2.95
CA PRO A 393 14.08 5.96 -3.09
C PRO A 393 15.07 6.98 -3.63
N LEU A 394 14.63 7.86 -4.52
CA LEU A 394 15.45 8.93 -5.09
C LEU A 394 14.57 10.11 -5.48
N CYS A 395 14.93 11.31 -4.99
CA CYS A 395 14.40 12.58 -5.47
C CYS A 395 15.33 13.16 -6.52
N VAL A 396 14.79 13.64 -7.63
CA VAL A 396 15.53 14.32 -8.71
C VAL A 396 14.93 15.71 -8.94
N ASP A 397 15.77 16.75 -8.83
CA ASP A 397 15.46 18.14 -9.16
C ASP A 397 15.82 18.39 -10.63
N THR A 398 17.10 18.30 -11.00
CA THR A 398 17.54 18.52 -12.38
C THR A 398 18.46 17.40 -12.89
N ILE A 399 18.34 17.13 -14.18
CA ILE A 399 19.28 16.31 -14.94
C ILE A 399 19.99 17.25 -15.92
N GLN A 400 21.31 17.24 -15.95
CA GLN A 400 22.09 18.11 -16.80
C GLN A 400 22.95 17.32 -17.78
N LEU A 401 22.97 17.75 -19.02
CA LEU A 401 23.87 17.23 -20.05
C LEU A 401 24.84 18.35 -20.44
N ALA A 402 26.08 18.26 -19.94
CA ALA A 402 27.13 19.23 -20.23
C ALA A 402 27.94 18.78 -21.43
N PRO A 403 28.11 19.62 -22.45
CA PRO A 403 28.98 19.33 -23.58
C PRO A 403 30.43 19.11 -23.11
N ALA A 404 31.18 18.26 -23.83
CA ALA A 404 32.57 18.01 -23.47
C ALA A 404 33.40 19.32 -23.50
N GLY A 405 34.17 19.52 -22.44
CA GLY A 405 34.95 20.76 -22.23
C GLY A 405 34.20 21.90 -21.53
N GLN A 406 32.94 21.71 -21.20
CA GLN A 406 32.12 22.68 -20.43
C GLN A 406 31.75 22.13 -19.05
N ASP A 407 31.55 23.04 -18.10
CA ASP A 407 31.10 22.70 -16.76
C ASP A 407 29.56 22.61 -16.68
N PHE A 408 29.09 21.84 -15.74
CA PHE A 408 27.67 21.82 -15.37
C PHE A 408 27.21 23.17 -14.83
N VAL A 409 25.95 23.50 -15.05
CA VAL A 409 25.35 24.72 -14.50
C VAL A 409 25.45 24.66 -12.96
N ASN A 410 26.05 25.70 -12.38
CA ASN A 410 26.29 25.73 -10.96
C ASN A 410 25.00 25.85 -10.15
N THR A 411 24.63 24.76 -9.49
CA THR A 411 23.46 24.69 -8.61
C THR A 411 23.75 25.10 -7.16
N LYS A 412 25.01 25.46 -6.83
CA LYS A 412 25.41 25.95 -5.49
C LYS A 412 24.98 27.40 -5.34
N THR A 413 23.96 27.63 -4.55
CA THR A 413 23.54 28.98 -4.14
C THR A 413 24.58 29.63 -3.23
N GLY A 414 25.03 30.85 -3.57
CA GLY A 414 25.95 31.62 -2.73
C GLY A 414 25.33 31.93 -1.37
N PHE A 415 26.19 32.09 -0.36
CA PHE A 415 25.81 32.33 1.03
C PHE A 415 24.80 33.46 1.21
N PHE A 416 25.00 34.59 0.54
CA PHE A 416 24.10 35.77 0.63
C PHE A 416 22.73 35.49 -0.01
N LYS A 417 22.64 34.71 -1.10
CA LYS A 417 21.38 34.32 -1.72
C LYS A 417 20.61 33.38 -0.79
N LYS A 418 21.30 32.43 -0.15
CA LYS A 418 20.73 31.54 0.88
C LYS A 418 20.18 32.33 2.06
N MET A 419 20.97 33.29 2.59
CA MET A 419 20.58 34.11 3.73
C MET A 419 19.39 35.00 3.40
N GLY A 420 19.40 35.65 2.25
CA GLY A 420 18.25 36.45 1.78
C GLY A 420 16.99 35.62 1.55
N TYR A 421 17.13 34.43 1.02
CA TYR A 421 16.02 33.48 0.82
C TYR A 421 15.46 33.00 2.17
N SER A 422 16.33 32.57 3.08
CA SER A 422 15.93 32.14 4.43
C SER A 422 15.31 33.28 5.24
N PHE A 423 15.78 34.50 5.07
CA PHE A 423 15.20 35.65 5.73
C PHE A 423 13.79 36.01 5.17
N LYS A 424 13.64 36.00 3.84
CA LYS A 424 12.33 36.18 3.21
C LYS A 424 11.36 35.09 3.66
N ARG A 425 11.81 33.84 3.68
CA ARG A 425 11.01 32.72 4.16
C ARG A 425 10.64 32.84 5.64
N LEU A 426 11.58 33.31 6.48
CA LEU A 426 11.30 33.59 7.89
C LEU A 426 10.24 34.67 8.04
N ILE A 427 10.29 35.73 7.24
CA ILE A 427 9.27 36.78 7.23
C ILE A 427 7.93 36.17 6.80
N VAL A 428 7.89 35.43 5.70
CA VAL A 428 6.68 34.76 5.21
C VAL A 428 6.15 33.80 6.28
N SER A 429 6.99 33.01 6.96
CA SER A 429 6.57 32.08 8.02
C SER A 429 6.04 32.77 9.29
N PHE A 430 6.33 34.05 9.51
CA PHE A 430 5.71 34.85 10.58
C PHE A 430 4.31 35.34 10.22
N PHE A 431 4.00 35.39 8.91
CA PHE A 431 2.68 35.75 8.39
C PHE A 431 1.88 34.51 7.98
N ASP A 432 2.57 33.38 7.74
CA ASP A 432 1.94 32.06 7.57
C ASP A 432 1.55 31.53 8.96
N ASP A 433 0.31 31.71 9.31
CA ASP A 433 -0.27 31.02 10.46
C ASP A 433 -0.19 29.51 10.21
N TYR A 434 0.18 28.71 11.22
CA TYR A 434 0.28 27.24 11.13
C TYR A 434 -1.08 26.53 10.94
N THR A 435 -2.14 27.26 10.80
CA THR A 435 -3.38 26.86 10.17
C THR A 435 -3.23 27.04 8.68
N VAL A 436 -3.41 26.00 7.94
CA VAL A 436 -3.26 25.92 6.49
C VAL A 436 -3.85 27.15 5.79
N ASN A 437 -3.02 27.77 4.95
CA ASN A 437 -3.14 29.06 4.28
C ASN A 437 -4.55 29.54 3.87
N THR A 438 -5.01 30.64 4.47
CA THR A 438 -5.93 31.60 3.83
C THR A 438 -5.68 32.98 4.44
N GLU A 439 -5.63 34.03 3.62
CA GLU A 439 -5.56 35.44 4.06
C GLU A 439 -6.74 35.78 4.97
N ASN A 440 -6.52 36.65 5.97
CA ASN A 440 -7.47 36.92 7.06
C ASN A 440 -8.88 37.37 6.62
N ALA A 441 -9.05 37.88 5.41
CA ALA A 441 -10.36 38.30 4.87
C ALA A 441 -11.15 37.15 4.22
N GLU A 442 -10.44 36.09 3.78
CA GLU A 442 -11.06 34.91 3.19
C GLU A 442 -11.30 33.79 4.23
N LYS A 443 -10.56 33.80 5.34
CA LYS A 443 -10.77 32.86 6.48
C LYS A 443 -12.16 32.98 7.09
N GLU A 444 -12.77 34.17 7.11
CA GLU A 444 -14.12 34.33 7.63
C GLU A 444 -15.20 33.70 6.71
N LYS A 445 -14.86 33.44 5.45
CA LYS A 445 -15.76 32.83 4.45
C LYS A 445 -15.44 31.39 4.11
N ALA A 446 -14.27 30.85 4.56
CA ALA A 446 -13.88 29.50 4.29
C ALA A 446 -14.72 28.49 5.08
N LEU A 447 -15.08 27.38 4.44
CA LEU A 447 -15.66 26.22 5.12
C LEU A 447 -14.65 25.62 6.10
N LYS A 448 -15.06 25.39 7.33
CA LYS A 448 -14.22 24.70 8.32
C LYS A 448 -14.44 23.19 8.23
N LEU A 449 -13.38 22.48 7.96
CA LEU A 449 -13.36 21.02 7.91
C LEU A 449 -12.52 20.44 9.04
N TRP A 450 -13.10 19.57 9.85
CA TRP A 450 -12.34 18.80 10.84
C TRP A 450 -12.00 17.41 10.34
N VAL A 451 -10.71 17.04 10.50
CA VAL A 451 -10.20 15.72 10.20
C VAL A 451 -9.36 15.20 11.38
N ASN A 452 -9.46 13.90 11.67
CA ASN A 452 -8.64 13.20 12.67
C ASN A 452 -7.60 12.34 11.96
N TRP A 453 -6.71 12.97 11.20
CA TRP A 453 -5.71 12.30 10.36
C TRP A 453 -4.29 12.70 10.74
N GLY A 454 -3.33 11.91 10.26
CA GLY A 454 -1.92 12.31 10.27
C GLY A 454 -1.69 13.55 9.39
N ARG A 455 -0.61 14.27 9.68
CA ARG A 455 -0.26 15.52 8.99
C ARG A 455 -0.14 15.33 7.48
N ASP A 456 0.49 14.25 7.02
CA ASP A 456 0.71 13.99 5.60
C ASP A 456 -0.59 13.77 4.85
N GLN A 457 -1.53 13.04 5.45
CA GLN A 457 -2.87 12.80 4.90
C GLN A 457 -3.68 14.11 4.81
N ALA A 458 -3.65 14.92 5.87
CA ALA A 458 -4.34 16.21 5.88
C ALA A 458 -3.73 17.20 4.89
N THR A 459 -2.41 17.22 4.74
CA THR A 459 -1.73 18.05 3.74
C THR A 459 -2.07 17.60 2.31
N SER A 460 -2.15 16.28 2.06
CA SER A 460 -2.60 15.75 0.76
C SER A 460 -4.02 16.17 0.44
N LEU A 461 -4.92 16.13 1.43
CA LEU A 461 -6.30 16.59 1.27
C LEU A 461 -6.36 18.08 0.96
N ASP A 462 -5.66 18.92 1.73
CA ASP A 462 -5.61 20.37 1.54
C ASP A 462 -5.10 20.73 0.16
N THR A 463 -4.01 20.10 -0.27
CA THR A 463 -3.48 20.25 -1.64
C THR A 463 -4.54 19.92 -2.68
N LEU A 464 -5.23 18.78 -2.53
CA LEU A 464 -6.26 18.35 -3.49
C LEU A 464 -7.49 19.27 -3.49
N ILE A 465 -7.88 19.77 -2.32
CA ILE A 465 -8.96 20.78 -2.21
C ILE A 465 -8.61 22.03 -3.01
N ARG A 466 -7.43 22.57 -2.81
CA ARG A 466 -6.95 23.75 -3.53
C ARG A 466 -6.85 23.49 -5.04
N ASP A 467 -6.26 22.36 -5.42
CA ASP A 467 -5.95 22.02 -6.81
C ASP A 467 -7.18 21.60 -7.64
N SER A 468 -8.29 21.27 -6.98
CA SER A 468 -9.50 20.76 -7.65
C SER A 468 -10.78 21.43 -7.15
N PHE A 469 -11.15 21.24 -5.89
CA PHE A 469 -12.43 21.74 -5.37
C PHE A 469 -12.53 23.27 -5.44
N THR A 470 -11.55 23.97 -4.88
CA THR A 470 -11.54 25.44 -4.85
C THR A 470 -11.40 26.03 -6.25
N GLU A 471 -10.59 25.41 -7.13
CA GLU A 471 -10.46 25.86 -8.52
C GLU A 471 -11.80 25.77 -9.27
N GLN A 472 -12.54 24.66 -9.07
CA GLN A 472 -13.81 24.43 -9.79
C GLN A 472 -14.97 25.24 -9.24
N THR A 473 -15.04 25.40 -7.91
CA THR A 473 -16.22 25.97 -7.24
C THR A 473 -16.04 27.41 -6.74
N GLY A 474 -14.80 27.84 -6.54
CA GLY A 474 -14.46 29.08 -5.86
C GLY A 474 -14.70 29.03 -4.34
N ILE A 475 -15.05 27.86 -3.76
CA ILE A 475 -15.26 27.67 -2.33
C ILE A 475 -13.93 27.31 -1.66
N HIS A 476 -13.53 28.11 -0.67
CA HIS A 476 -12.36 27.86 0.14
C HIS A 476 -12.68 26.94 1.32
N VAL A 477 -11.75 26.08 1.69
CA VAL A 477 -11.89 25.13 2.82
C VAL A 477 -10.69 25.25 3.72
N ASP A 478 -10.91 25.41 5.01
CA ASP A 478 -9.90 25.42 6.07
C ASP A 478 -9.85 24.05 6.74
N VAL A 479 -8.81 23.25 6.41
CA VAL A 479 -8.63 21.89 6.93
C VAL A 479 -7.94 21.96 8.30
N GLN A 480 -8.64 21.54 9.33
CA GLN A 480 -8.17 21.54 10.72
C GLN A 480 -7.96 20.11 11.22
N ILE A 481 -6.71 19.79 11.56
CA ILE A 481 -6.37 18.51 12.20
C ILE A 481 -6.72 18.63 13.68
N THR A 482 -7.63 17.80 14.15
CA THR A 482 -8.04 17.85 15.54
C THR A 482 -8.33 16.44 16.10
N ASN A 483 -7.90 16.21 17.33
CA ASN A 483 -8.31 15.09 18.17
C ASN A 483 -9.44 15.50 19.14
N ALA A 484 -9.95 16.73 19.03
CA ALA A 484 -11.02 17.20 19.89
C ALA A 484 -12.31 16.45 19.57
N SER A 485 -13.05 16.09 20.62
CA SER A 485 -14.38 15.51 20.44
C SER A 485 -15.30 16.52 19.75
N LEU A 486 -15.92 16.11 18.67
CA LEU A 486 -16.90 16.94 17.93
C LEU A 486 -18.03 17.39 18.86
N VAL A 487 -18.46 16.54 19.80
CA VAL A 487 -19.45 16.88 20.84
C VAL A 487 -19.02 18.10 21.65
N ASN A 488 -17.77 18.12 22.11
CA ASN A 488 -17.24 19.22 22.93
C ASN A 488 -17.13 20.51 22.09
N GLY A 489 -16.75 20.40 20.83
CA GLY A 489 -16.73 21.50 19.89
C GLY A 489 -18.11 22.15 19.69
N ILE A 490 -19.12 21.31 19.44
CA ILE A 490 -20.52 21.78 19.26
C ILE A 490 -21.06 22.43 20.53
N LEU A 491 -20.77 21.87 21.72
CA LEU A 491 -21.20 22.42 22.99
C LEU A 491 -20.51 23.74 23.33
N SER A 492 -19.23 23.89 23.02
CA SER A 492 -18.46 25.11 23.28
C SER A 492 -18.71 26.22 22.23
N GLY A 493 -19.43 25.93 21.14
CA GLY A 493 -19.64 26.86 20.04
C GLY A 493 -18.47 26.98 19.08
N ASN A 494 -17.40 26.19 19.26
CA ASN A 494 -16.27 26.07 18.33
C ASN A 494 -16.39 24.76 17.54
N PHE A 495 -17.17 24.78 16.47
CA PHE A 495 -17.46 23.61 15.64
C PHE A 495 -17.13 23.89 14.16
N PRO A 496 -16.86 22.84 13.37
CA PRO A 496 -16.65 22.95 11.92
C PRO A 496 -18.00 23.08 11.17
N ASP A 497 -17.92 23.31 9.86
CA ASP A 497 -19.09 23.19 8.96
C ASP A 497 -19.34 21.70 8.62
N MET A 498 -18.28 20.92 8.53
CA MET A 498 -18.31 19.50 8.18
C MET A 498 -17.15 18.72 8.83
N ALA A 499 -17.33 17.41 8.93
CA ALA A 499 -16.31 16.50 9.44
C ALA A 499 -16.19 15.27 8.55
N LEU A 500 -14.95 14.82 8.29
CA LEU A 500 -14.65 13.57 7.61
C LEU A 500 -14.17 12.51 8.61
N HIS A 501 -14.24 11.27 8.17
CA HIS A 501 -13.69 10.10 8.88
C HIS A 501 -14.28 9.94 10.28
N MET A 502 -15.55 10.26 10.43
CA MET A 502 -16.28 10.05 11.68
C MET A 502 -16.45 8.55 11.91
N THR A 503 -16.26 8.12 13.15
CA THR A 503 -16.47 6.71 13.49
C THR A 503 -17.92 6.31 13.22
N ARG A 504 -18.15 5.04 12.88
CA ARG A 504 -19.44 4.49 12.45
C ARG A 504 -20.63 4.90 13.34
N THR A 505 -20.43 4.95 14.67
CA THR A 505 -21.50 5.23 15.64
C THR A 505 -21.79 6.71 15.85
N GLU A 506 -20.86 7.60 15.47
CA GLU A 506 -21.02 9.04 15.74
C GLU A 506 -22.15 9.69 14.97
N PRO A 507 -22.36 9.41 13.66
CA PRO A 507 -23.39 10.12 12.89
C PRO A 507 -24.79 9.97 13.47
N VAL A 508 -25.24 8.76 13.79
CA VAL A 508 -26.56 8.55 14.38
C VAL A 508 -26.65 9.16 15.77
N ASN A 509 -25.65 8.94 16.63
CA ASN A 509 -25.64 9.48 18.01
C ASN A 509 -25.64 11.00 18.06
N LEU A 510 -25.01 11.68 17.13
CA LEU A 510 -25.00 13.15 17.04
C LEU A 510 -26.22 13.67 16.28
N GLY A 511 -26.66 12.97 15.24
CA GLY A 511 -27.81 13.32 14.42
C GLY A 511 -29.12 13.39 15.23
N ILE A 512 -29.37 12.35 16.05
CA ILE A 512 -30.58 12.31 16.93
C ILE A 512 -30.60 13.41 17.98
N ARG A 513 -29.45 14.00 18.31
CA ARG A 513 -29.32 15.17 19.21
C ARG A 513 -29.41 16.51 18.46
N GLY A 514 -29.74 16.49 17.18
CA GLY A 514 -29.80 17.70 16.36
C GLY A 514 -28.43 18.37 16.10
N ALA A 515 -27.34 17.61 16.22
CA ALA A 515 -25.99 18.12 16.01
C ALA A 515 -25.54 18.02 14.55
N LEU A 516 -26.07 17.06 13.79
CA LEU A 516 -25.78 16.84 12.37
C LEU A 516 -27.01 17.11 11.52
N ALA A 517 -26.76 17.60 10.32
CA ALA A 517 -27.79 17.87 9.33
C ALA A 517 -28.36 16.57 8.76
N ASP A 518 -29.67 16.55 8.52
CA ASP A 518 -30.32 15.51 7.75
C ASP A 518 -30.00 15.73 6.26
N LEU A 519 -29.28 14.79 5.66
CA LEU A 519 -28.85 14.87 4.27
C LEU A 519 -30.01 14.69 3.28
N ASN A 520 -31.17 14.18 3.70
CA ASN A 520 -32.37 14.11 2.86
C ASN A 520 -32.89 15.47 2.40
N GLN A 521 -32.42 16.59 3.00
CA GLN A 521 -32.74 17.93 2.55
C GLN A 521 -32.14 18.29 1.18
N PHE A 522 -31.21 17.50 0.64
CA PHE A 522 -30.55 17.76 -0.63
C PHE A 522 -31.16 16.90 -1.74
N ASP A 523 -31.65 17.57 -2.80
CA ASP A 523 -32.42 16.95 -3.88
C ASP A 523 -31.63 15.89 -4.68
N ASP A 524 -30.31 16.03 -4.74
CA ASP A 524 -29.39 15.14 -5.50
C ASP A 524 -28.73 14.04 -4.64
N LEU A 525 -29.22 13.85 -3.40
CA LEU A 525 -28.73 12.80 -2.52
C LEU A 525 -28.83 11.41 -3.16
N GLY A 526 -30.00 11.11 -3.79
CA GLY A 526 -30.23 9.81 -4.40
C GLY A 526 -29.22 9.46 -5.51
N ASP A 527 -28.75 10.46 -6.27
CA ASP A 527 -27.70 10.25 -7.28
C ASP A 527 -26.33 10.09 -6.64
N THR A 528 -26.06 10.77 -5.54
CA THR A 528 -24.82 10.65 -4.79
C THR A 528 -24.68 9.27 -4.16
N LEU A 529 -25.76 8.70 -3.64
CA LEU A 529 -25.74 7.36 -3.01
C LEU A 529 -25.45 6.22 -3.99
N LYS A 530 -25.67 6.39 -5.30
CA LYS A 530 -25.35 5.37 -6.33
C LYS A 530 -23.86 5.03 -6.43
N ARG A 531 -22.99 5.85 -5.85
CA ARG A 531 -21.53 5.65 -5.84
C ARG A 531 -21.08 4.52 -4.91
N PHE A 532 -21.92 4.17 -3.94
CA PHE A 532 -21.62 3.25 -2.87
C PHE A 532 -22.31 1.90 -3.07
N GLN A 533 -21.87 0.89 -2.34
CA GLN A 533 -22.61 -0.38 -2.25
C GLN A 533 -24.00 -0.14 -1.64
N THR A 534 -24.95 -0.96 -2.03
CA THR A 534 -26.40 -0.75 -1.77
C THR A 534 -26.73 -0.49 -0.29
N ASP A 535 -26.03 -1.13 0.64
CA ASP A 535 -26.31 -1.02 2.07
C ASP A 535 -25.32 -0.12 2.82
N ALA A 536 -24.39 0.56 2.11
CA ALA A 536 -23.28 1.29 2.74
C ALA A 536 -23.73 2.45 3.65
N GLN A 537 -24.90 3.06 3.38
CA GLN A 537 -25.47 4.14 4.21
C GLN A 537 -26.21 3.66 5.46
N VAL A 538 -26.56 2.37 5.56
CA VAL A 538 -27.37 1.81 6.67
C VAL A 538 -26.88 2.20 8.07
N PRO A 539 -25.57 2.26 8.37
CA PRO A 539 -25.08 2.66 9.68
C PRO A 539 -25.32 4.12 10.03
N TYR A 540 -25.62 4.94 9.04
CA TYR A 540 -25.73 6.41 9.18
C TYR A 540 -27.17 6.88 9.07
N GLU A 541 -28.11 5.96 8.92
CA GLU A 541 -29.54 6.22 8.82
C GLU A 541 -30.27 5.82 10.10
N TYR A 542 -31.17 6.69 10.57
CA TYR A 542 -32.07 6.38 11.67
C TYR A 542 -33.38 7.15 11.53
N ASN A 543 -34.51 6.45 11.70
CA ASN A 543 -35.89 7.01 11.56
C ASN A 543 -36.09 7.77 10.23
N GLY A 544 -35.54 7.24 9.13
CA GLY A 544 -35.68 7.82 7.79
C GLY A 544 -34.86 9.09 7.57
N LYS A 545 -33.97 9.44 8.50
CA LYS A 545 -33.00 10.55 8.35
C LYS A 545 -31.61 10.00 8.12
N LEU A 546 -30.89 10.57 7.15
CA LEU A 546 -29.51 10.22 6.85
C LEU A 546 -28.55 11.29 7.36
N TYR A 547 -27.63 10.94 8.24
CA TYR A 547 -26.74 11.88 8.91
C TYR A 547 -25.31 11.91 8.40
N ALA A 548 -24.90 10.93 7.56
CA ALA A 548 -23.59 10.92 6.92
C ALA A 548 -23.63 10.21 5.56
N LEU A 549 -22.70 10.57 4.68
CA LEU A 549 -22.33 9.71 3.54
C LEU A 549 -21.24 8.73 3.97
N PRO A 550 -21.19 7.51 3.40
CA PRO A 550 -20.05 6.61 3.56
C PRO A 550 -18.75 7.28 3.07
N ASP A 551 -17.71 7.23 3.88
CA ASP A 551 -16.38 7.79 3.58
C ASP A 551 -15.40 6.65 3.27
N THR A 552 -15.26 5.72 4.22
CA THR A 552 -14.50 4.47 4.01
C THR A 552 -15.38 3.26 4.25
N GLN A 553 -15.05 2.14 3.61
CA GLN A 553 -15.68 0.85 3.89
C GLN A 553 -14.62 -0.25 3.91
N THR A 554 -14.68 -1.11 4.93
CA THR A 554 -13.82 -2.28 5.09
C THR A 554 -14.67 -3.50 5.38
N PHE A 555 -14.15 -4.68 5.05
CA PHE A 555 -14.85 -5.96 5.23
C PHE A 555 -13.83 -7.09 5.34
N TYR A 556 -14.29 -8.26 5.79
CA TYR A 556 -13.47 -9.44 5.91
C TYR A 556 -13.29 -10.16 4.58
N MET A 557 -12.09 -10.73 4.41
CA MET A 557 -11.72 -11.68 3.38
C MET A 557 -11.06 -12.91 4.01
N LEU A 558 -11.09 -14.03 3.34
CA LEU A 558 -10.30 -15.21 3.69
C LEU A 558 -8.91 -15.08 3.05
N PHE A 559 -7.87 -15.20 3.85
CA PHE A 559 -6.47 -15.25 3.43
C PHE A 559 -5.97 -16.69 3.58
N TYR A 560 -5.25 -17.20 2.59
CA TYR A 560 -4.72 -18.56 2.63
C TYR A 560 -3.37 -18.67 1.95
N ARG A 561 -2.49 -19.51 2.50
CA ARG A 561 -1.18 -19.87 1.92
C ARG A 561 -1.41 -20.99 0.91
N THR A 562 -1.25 -20.69 -0.38
CA THR A 562 -1.43 -21.65 -1.47
C THR A 562 -0.45 -22.82 -1.36
N ASP A 563 0.83 -22.54 -1.14
CA ASP A 563 1.89 -23.51 -0.97
C ASP A 563 1.63 -24.51 0.18
N ILE A 564 1.13 -24.01 1.32
CA ILE A 564 0.87 -24.86 2.49
C ILE A 564 -0.39 -25.70 2.29
N LEU A 565 -1.48 -25.10 1.78
CA LEU A 565 -2.71 -25.84 1.52
C LEU A 565 -2.47 -26.96 0.49
N GLU A 566 -1.78 -26.66 -0.61
CA GLU A 566 -1.41 -27.63 -1.63
C GLU A 566 -0.55 -28.77 -1.05
N ASN A 567 0.46 -28.45 -0.24
CA ASN A 567 1.31 -29.43 0.43
C ASN A 567 0.52 -30.36 1.36
N LEU A 568 -0.55 -29.84 1.99
CA LEU A 568 -1.45 -30.61 2.84
C LEU A 568 -2.58 -31.32 2.07
N GLY A 569 -2.66 -31.16 0.74
CA GLY A 569 -3.72 -31.69 -0.09
C GLY A 569 -5.10 -31.07 0.18
N LEU A 570 -5.12 -29.79 0.60
CA LEU A 570 -6.32 -29.07 0.97
C LEU A 570 -6.79 -28.14 -0.15
N THR A 571 -8.10 -27.96 -0.24
CA THR A 571 -8.72 -26.95 -1.12
C THR A 571 -9.22 -25.76 -0.32
N ILE A 572 -9.47 -24.63 -1.00
CA ILE A 572 -9.99 -23.42 -0.37
C ILE A 572 -11.41 -23.70 0.14
N PRO A 573 -11.70 -23.49 1.44
CA PRO A 573 -13.01 -23.76 2.00
C PRO A 573 -14.03 -22.69 1.56
N LYS A 574 -15.17 -23.11 1.04
CA LYS A 574 -16.27 -22.26 0.58
C LYS A 574 -17.39 -22.08 1.60
N ASN A 575 -17.47 -22.98 2.57
CA ASN A 575 -18.46 -22.94 3.62
C ASN A 575 -17.84 -23.32 4.97
N TRP A 576 -18.59 -23.11 6.06
CA TRP A 576 -18.09 -23.34 7.41
C TRP A 576 -17.75 -24.81 7.69
N ASP A 577 -18.44 -25.77 7.10
CA ASP A 577 -18.15 -27.20 7.30
C ASP A 577 -16.79 -27.55 6.67
N GLU A 578 -16.53 -27.08 5.45
CA GLU A 578 -15.23 -27.21 4.81
C GLU A 578 -14.12 -26.46 5.55
N PHE A 579 -14.43 -25.27 6.11
CA PHE A 579 -13.48 -24.50 6.90
C PHE A 579 -13.08 -25.24 8.18
N LEU A 580 -14.03 -25.82 8.90
CA LEU A 580 -13.78 -26.64 10.08
C LEU A 580 -12.96 -27.89 9.75
N TYR A 581 -13.27 -28.56 8.63
CA TYR A 581 -12.49 -29.70 8.17
C TYR A 581 -11.04 -29.33 7.84
N THR A 582 -10.86 -28.27 7.05
CA THR A 582 -9.52 -27.72 6.70
C THR A 582 -8.76 -27.32 7.94
N SER A 583 -9.41 -26.67 8.88
CA SER A 583 -8.81 -26.24 10.14
C SER A 583 -8.31 -27.38 10.98
N ALA A 584 -9.06 -28.48 11.07
CA ALA A 584 -8.65 -29.65 11.83
C ALA A 584 -7.36 -30.31 11.26
N ILE A 585 -7.20 -30.30 9.94
CA ILE A 585 -5.98 -30.82 9.30
C ILE A 585 -4.79 -29.88 9.56
N ILE A 586 -5.01 -28.56 9.45
CA ILE A 586 -3.96 -27.57 9.75
C ILE A 586 -3.50 -27.72 11.22
N GLN A 587 -4.45 -27.84 12.16
CA GLN A 587 -4.11 -28.01 13.58
C GLN A 587 -3.40 -29.31 13.89
N ARG A 588 -3.73 -30.41 13.19
CA ARG A 588 -2.98 -31.68 13.31
C ARG A 588 -1.51 -31.57 12.90
N ASN A 589 -1.18 -30.57 12.10
CA ASN A 589 0.20 -30.23 11.71
C ASN A 589 0.78 -29.12 12.59
N ASN A 590 0.31 -28.95 13.82
CA ASN A 590 0.77 -27.96 14.80
C ASN A 590 0.73 -26.50 14.33
N MET A 591 -0.02 -26.21 13.29
CA MET A 591 -0.30 -24.86 12.80
C MET A 591 -1.64 -24.38 13.36
N ASN A 592 -1.92 -23.10 13.21
CA ASN A 592 -3.13 -22.48 13.71
C ASN A 592 -3.94 -21.79 12.59
N ILE A 593 -5.13 -21.36 12.96
CA ILE A 593 -6.05 -20.63 12.09
C ILE A 593 -6.46 -19.36 12.79
N TYR A 594 -6.78 -18.34 12.01
CA TYR A 594 -7.27 -17.09 12.55
C TYR A 594 -8.72 -16.82 12.14
N VAL A 595 -9.57 -16.71 13.14
CA VAL A 595 -10.90 -16.10 13.04
C VAL A 595 -10.89 -14.90 13.97
N PRO A 596 -11.10 -13.67 13.46
CA PRO A 596 -10.91 -12.49 14.28
C PRO A 596 -11.95 -12.38 15.38
N TYR A 597 -11.50 -12.05 16.55
CA TYR A 597 -12.31 -11.54 17.63
C TYR A 597 -11.98 -10.06 17.81
N THR A 598 -12.97 -9.21 17.65
CA THR A 598 -12.79 -7.77 17.86
C THR A 598 -13.18 -7.43 19.29
N MET A 599 -12.18 -7.22 20.15
CA MET A 599 -12.39 -6.79 21.51
C MET A 599 -12.61 -5.27 21.57
N ILE A 600 -13.64 -4.82 22.32
CA ILE A 600 -13.77 -3.42 22.67
C ILE A 600 -12.81 -3.15 23.82
N THR A 601 -11.63 -2.62 23.52
CA THR A 601 -10.66 -2.24 24.54
C THR A 601 -11.14 -1.01 25.29
N SER A 602 -10.78 -0.91 26.58
CA SER A 602 -11.11 0.23 27.45
C SER A 602 -10.55 1.57 26.97
N SER A 603 -9.60 1.56 26.06
CA SER A 603 -9.02 2.77 25.44
C SER A 603 -9.75 3.21 24.17
N GLN A 604 -10.53 2.35 23.56
CA GLN A 604 -11.46 2.74 22.50
C GLN A 604 -12.77 3.15 23.19
N THR A 605 -12.78 4.37 23.61
CA THR A 605 -13.92 5.03 24.22
C THR A 605 -15.23 4.70 23.48
N ILE A 606 -16.24 4.29 24.25
CA ILE A 606 -17.70 4.55 24.15
C ILE A 606 -18.31 4.84 22.74
N SER A 607 -17.53 5.21 21.75
CA SER A 607 -17.97 5.62 20.40
C SER A 607 -18.00 4.49 19.37
N THR A 608 -17.47 3.34 19.68
CA THR A 608 -17.46 2.21 18.75
C THR A 608 -18.55 1.23 19.13
N GLY A 609 -19.72 1.35 18.62
CA GLY A 609 -20.83 0.38 18.75
C GLY A 609 -20.36 -1.07 18.55
N ILE A 610 -21.13 -1.94 18.01
CA ILE A 610 -20.65 -3.25 17.58
C ILE A 610 -19.43 -3.02 16.74
N GLY A 611 -18.27 -3.47 17.19
CA GLY A 611 -17.01 -3.29 16.48
C GLY A 611 -17.25 -3.63 15.02
N SER A 612 -16.97 -2.65 14.17
CA SER A 612 -17.41 -2.54 12.78
C SER A 612 -17.16 -3.79 11.92
N LEU A 613 -16.37 -4.74 12.38
CA LEU A 613 -16.05 -6.00 11.70
C LEU A 613 -16.25 -7.18 12.65
N ASN A 614 -17.41 -7.23 13.29
CA ASN A 614 -17.69 -8.32 14.21
C ASN A 614 -18.03 -9.62 13.45
N MET A 615 -17.30 -10.68 13.76
CA MET A 615 -17.52 -11.99 13.17
C MET A 615 -18.91 -12.55 13.49
N PHE A 616 -19.43 -12.24 14.68
CA PHE A 616 -20.78 -12.64 15.06
C PHE A 616 -21.84 -11.96 14.16
N ALA A 617 -21.69 -10.68 13.85
CA ALA A 617 -22.58 -9.98 12.91
C ALA A 617 -22.52 -10.61 11.50
N THR A 618 -21.32 -11.01 11.04
CA THR A 618 -21.14 -11.76 9.79
C THR A 618 -21.93 -13.07 9.80
N LEU A 619 -21.77 -13.88 10.83
CA LEU A 619 -22.48 -15.17 10.94
C LEU A 619 -24.01 -14.98 11.05
N MET A 620 -24.47 -13.94 11.73
CA MET A 620 -25.89 -13.55 11.77
C MET A 620 -26.41 -13.21 10.36
N GLY A 621 -25.71 -12.34 9.64
CA GLY A 621 -26.06 -11.92 8.29
C GLY A 621 -26.11 -13.10 7.30
N GLN A 622 -25.17 -14.03 7.39
CA GLN A 622 -25.14 -15.25 6.57
C GLN A 622 -26.37 -16.17 6.81
N LYS A 623 -26.95 -16.14 7.99
CA LYS A 623 -28.21 -16.84 8.31
C LYS A 623 -29.44 -16.00 7.97
N GLY A 624 -29.28 -14.77 7.45
CA GLY A 624 -30.39 -13.85 7.20
C GLY A 624 -31.00 -13.27 8.48
N LEU A 625 -30.25 -13.29 9.57
CA LEU A 625 -30.69 -12.82 10.87
C LEU A 625 -30.18 -11.39 11.13
N SER A 626 -30.96 -10.57 11.81
CA SER A 626 -30.61 -9.24 12.25
C SER A 626 -30.21 -9.22 13.74
N LEU A 627 -29.33 -8.30 14.11
CA LEU A 627 -28.98 -8.03 15.53
C LEU A 627 -30.11 -7.27 16.26
N TYR A 628 -30.94 -6.55 15.54
CA TYR A 628 -32.04 -5.75 16.06
C TYR A 628 -33.41 -6.27 15.55
N ASN A 629 -34.46 -5.96 16.27
CA ASN A 629 -35.82 -6.14 15.80
C ASN A 629 -36.15 -5.17 14.64
N LYS A 630 -37.28 -5.37 13.99
CA LYS A 630 -37.68 -4.57 12.80
C LYS A 630 -37.88 -3.10 13.13
N GLU A 631 -38.33 -2.82 14.35
CA GLU A 631 -38.58 -1.47 14.86
C GLU A 631 -37.32 -0.74 15.29
N LEU A 632 -36.14 -1.40 15.26
CA LEU A 632 -34.85 -0.87 15.69
C LEU A 632 -34.85 -0.30 17.12
N ASN A 633 -35.65 -0.84 18.02
CA ASN A 633 -35.81 -0.40 19.38
C ASN A 633 -35.42 -1.40 20.46
N ALA A 634 -35.02 -2.60 20.04
CA ALA A 634 -34.50 -3.67 20.89
C ALA A 634 -33.60 -4.63 20.07
N THR A 635 -32.80 -5.43 20.74
CA THR A 635 -32.05 -6.51 20.11
C THR A 635 -32.97 -7.69 19.77
N SER A 636 -32.57 -8.50 18.79
CA SER A 636 -33.24 -9.77 18.46
C SER A 636 -32.50 -11.01 18.99
N LEU A 637 -31.50 -10.83 19.84
CA LEU A 637 -30.51 -11.84 20.22
C LEU A 637 -31.02 -13.00 21.08
N THR A 638 -32.26 -12.92 21.58
CA THR A 638 -32.88 -13.97 22.42
C THR A 638 -33.61 -15.05 21.63
N GLY A 639 -33.66 -14.92 20.30
CA GLY A 639 -34.23 -15.93 19.41
C GLY A 639 -33.40 -17.22 19.36
N ILE A 640 -34.05 -18.35 19.07
CA ILE A 640 -33.39 -19.67 19.05
C ILE A 640 -32.27 -19.72 18.00
N GLU A 641 -32.50 -19.18 16.83
CA GLU A 641 -31.49 -19.16 15.74
C GLU A 641 -30.33 -18.25 16.09
N GLN A 642 -30.58 -17.08 16.66
CA GLN A 642 -29.54 -16.12 17.09
C GLN A 642 -28.67 -16.71 18.20
N ILE A 643 -29.30 -17.39 19.18
CA ILE A 643 -28.57 -18.13 20.23
C ILE A 643 -27.71 -19.23 19.61
N SER A 644 -28.21 -19.95 18.62
CA SER A 644 -27.45 -21.00 17.93
C SER A 644 -26.23 -20.42 17.17
N VAL A 645 -26.37 -19.23 16.57
CA VAL A 645 -25.25 -18.53 15.92
C VAL A 645 -24.23 -18.07 16.95
N PHE A 646 -24.66 -17.57 18.10
CA PHE A 646 -23.76 -17.15 19.18
C PHE A 646 -22.99 -18.35 19.76
N ASP A 647 -23.66 -19.48 19.98
CA ASP A 647 -23.04 -20.74 20.39
C ASP A 647 -22.01 -21.22 19.37
N PHE A 648 -22.35 -21.19 18.09
CA PHE A 648 -21.43 -21.54 17.01
C PHE A 648 -20.19 -20.64 16.99
N TRP A 649 -20.37 -19.32 17.16
CA TRP A 649 -19.27 -18.37 17.18
C TRP A 649 -18.33 -18.61 18.38
N THR A 650 -18.87 -18.83 19.57
CA THR A 650 -18.05 -19.11 20.76
C THR A 650 -17.29 -20.44 20.65
N LYS A 651 -17.85 -21.44 19.95
CA LYS A 651 -17.20 -22.73 19.73
C LYS A 651 -15.94 -22.67 18.91
N PHE A 652 -15.73 -21.64 18.11
CA PHE A 652 -14.42 -21.44 17.46
C PHE A 652 -13.28 -21.43 18.47
N TYR A 653 -13.52 -20.89 19.64
CA TYR A 653 -12.51 -20.68 20.67
C TYR A 653 -12.59 -21.70 21.81
N THR A 654 -13.77 -22.21 22.15
CA THR A 654 -13.95 -23.19 23.22
C THR A 654 -13.70 -24.62 22.76
N ASP A 655 -14.26 -24.99 21.61
CA ASP A 655 -14.27 -26.37 21.14
C ASP A 655 -13.21 -26.62 20.06
N TYR A 656 -13.02 -25.67 19.11
CA TYR A 656 -12.06 -25.81 18.02
C TYR A 656 -10.69 -25.21 18.35
N GLY A 657 -10.54 -24.53 19.49
CA GLY A 657 -9.25 -24.06 20.01
C GLY A 657 -8.57 -22.99 19.16
N TYR A 658 -9.35 -22.18 18.40
CA TYR A 658 -8.78 -21.08 17.66
C TYR A 658 -8.25 -20.00 18.60
N GLN A 659 -7.21 -19.29 18.18
CA GLN A 659 -6.63 -18.25 19.01
C GLN A 659 -7.52 -17.02 19.04
N LYS A 660 -7.79 -16.51 20.24
CA LYS A 660 -8.60 -15.32 20.48
C LYS A 660 -7.91 -14.06 19.94
N GLU A 661 -6.61 -13.96 20.19
CA GLU A 661 -5.75 -12.88 19.75
C GLU A 661 -4.52 -13.48 19.07
N ALA A 662 -4.17 -12.98 17.90
CA ALA A 662 -2.97 -13.40 17.19
C ALA A 662 -2.44 -12.23 16.35
N ASP A 663 -1.13 -12.14 16.28
CA ASP A 663 -0.47 -11.37 15.24
C ASP A 663 -0.59 -12.15 13.92
N PHE A 664 -1.76 -12.01 13.28
CA PHE A 664 -2.08 -12.75 12.07
C PHE A 664 -1.07 -12.48 10.96
N TYR A 665 -0.70 -11.22 10.73
CA TYR A 665 0.24 -10.85 9.69
C TYR A 665 1.57 -11.61 9.82
N ASN A 666 2.24 -11.52 10.96
CA ASN A 666 3.53 -12.17 11.16
C ASN A 666 3.42 -13.69 11.14
N ARG A 667 2.35 -14.24 11.68
CA ARG A 667 2.14 -15.70 11.71
C ARG A 667 1.73 -16.28 10.36
N PHE A 668 0.95 -15.55 9.57
CA PHE A 668 0.61 -15.89 8.20
C PHE A 668 1.86 -15.87 7.31
N ARG A 669 2.63 -14.81 7.42
CA ARG A 669 3.92 -14.65 6.75
C ARG A 669 4.85 -15.83 7.04
N ALA A 670 4.97 -16.22 8.30
CA ALA A 670 5.79 -17.35 8.74
C ALA A 670 5.20 -18.74 8.44
N GLY A 671 3.96 -18.83 7.96
CA GLY A 671 3.27 -20.07 7.66
C GLY A 671 2.70 -20.82 8.87
N THR A 672 2.85 -20.29 10.10
CA THR A 672 2.30 -20.91 11.31
C THR A 672 0.80 -20.70 11.49
N MET A 673 0.22 -19.85 10.64
CA MET A 673 -1.21 -19.55 10.58
C MET A 673 -1.63 -19.40 9.11
N PRO A 674 -1.62 -20.50 8.34
CA PRO A 674 -1.73 -20.46 6.88
C PRO A 674 -3.13 -20.19 6.35
N LEU A 675 -4.13 -20.14 7.20
CA LEU A 675 -5.52 -19.86 6.89
C LEU A 675 -6.08 -18.89 7.93
N GLY A 676 -6.74 -17.81 7.48
CA GLY A 676 -7.35 -16.89 8.42
C GLY A 676 -8.24 -15.85 7.76
N ILE A 677 -9.13 -15.29 8.56
CA ILE A 677 -10.02 -14.22 8.15
C ILE A 677 -9.45 -12.90 8.67
N SER A 678 -9.30 -11.93 7.79
CA SER A 678 -8.83 -10.58 8.15
C SER A 678 -9.47 -9.54 7.23
N THR A 679 -9.25 -8.26 7.50
CA THR A 679 -9.74 -7.18 6.64
C THR A 679 -9.04 -7.22 5.27
N TYR A 680 -9.75 -6.85 4.20
CA TYR A 680 -9.12 -6.81 2.87
C TYR A 680 -7.89 -5.88 2.85
N THR A 681 -7.81 -4.87 3.71
CA THR A 681 -6.63 -3.99 3.83
C THR A 681 -5.36 -4.71 4.30
N THR A 682 -5.48 -5.89 4.94
CA THR A 682 -4.35 -6.77 5.26
C THR A 682 -3.59 -7.21 4.01
N TYR A 683 -4.27 -7.27 2.86
CA TYR A 683 -3.65 -7.51 1.56
C TYR A 683 -2.51 -6.52 1.29
N LEU A 684 -2.75 -5.22 1.50
CA LEU A 684 -1.75 -4.17 1.27
C LEU A 684 -0.50 -4.38 2.12
N THR A 685 -0.68 -4.80 3.37
CA THR A 685 0.43 -5.10 4.27
C THR A 685 1.23 -6.32 3.82
N LEU A 686 0.55 -7.41 3.47
CA LEU A 686 1.19 -8.64 2.98
C LEU A 686 1.91 -8.41 1.65
N TYR A 687 1.25 -7.74 0.72
CA TYR A 687 1.81 -7.46 -0.61
C TYR A 687 3.05 -6.57 -0.52
N SER A 688 3.02 -5.53 0.34
CA SER A 688 4.12 -4.58 0.48
C SER A 688 5.28 -5.13 1.31
N ALA A 689 4.99 -5.76 2.45
CA ALA A 689 5.99 -6.02 3.48
C ALA A 689 6.37 -7.50 3.66
N ALA A 690 5.85 -8.41 2.82
CA ALA A 690 6.18 -9.83 2.85
C ALA A 690 6.64 -10.36 1.47
N PRO A 691 7.76 -9.84 0.90
CA PRO A 691 8.19 -10.21 -0.44
C PRO A 691 8.56 -11.69 -0.58
N GLU A 692 9.02 -12.34 0.49
CA GLU A 692 9.45 -13.74 0.52
C GLU A 692 8.31 -14.74 0.37
N ILE A 693 7.06 -14.32 0.55
CA ILE A 693 5.89 -15.16 0.31
C ILE A 693 5.06 -14.71 -0.90
N LYS A 694 5.61 -13.82 -1.73
CA LYS A 694 4.94 -13.39 -2.95
C LYS A 694 4.66 -14.59 -3.87
N GLY A 695 3.41 -14.69 -4.38
CA GLY A 695 2.95 -15.82 -5.19
C GLY A 695 2.63 -17.12 -4.41
N ARG A 696 2.85 -17.12 -3.07
CA ARG A 696 2.57 -18.27 -2.19
C ARG A 696 1.32 -18.10 -1.35
N TRP A 697 0.52 -17.10 -1.61
CA TRP A 697 -0.73 -16.83 -0.91
C TRP A 697 -1.73 -16.15 -1.83
N SER A 698 -3.00 -16.21 -1.45
CA SER A 698 -4.06 -15.48 -2.14
C SER A 698 -5.22 -15.18 -1.17
N ILE A 699 -6.24 -14.51 -1.70
CA ILE A 699 -7.47 -14.17 -0.98
C ILE A 699 -8.68 -14.84 -1.62
N ALA A 700 -9.73 -15.01 -0.83
CA ALA A 700 -11.02 -15.54 -1.29
C ALA A 700 -12.16 -14.93 -0.46
N SER A 701 -13.40 -15.18 -0.90
CA SER A 701 -14.58 -14.88 -0.08
C SER A 701 -14.53 -15.62 1.26
N VAL A 702 -15.04 -14.98 2.32
CA VAL A 702 -15.21 -15.63 3.63
C VAL A 702 -16.13 -16.84 3.47
N PRO A 703 -15.84 -17.96 4.15
CA PRO A 703 -16.71 -19.13 4.11
C PRO A 703 -18.16 -18.77 4.47
N GLY A 704 -19.09 -19.24 3.66
CA GLY A 704 -20.51 -18.99 3.83
C GLY A 704 -21.26 -20.15 4.50
N THR A 705 -22.57 -20.08 4.45
CA THR A 705 -23.42 -21.21 4.81
C THR A 705 -23.39 -22.29 3.70
N ALA A 706 -23.77 -23.51 4.01
CA ALA A 706 -23.93 -24.58 3.02
C ALA A 706 -24.92 -24.22 1.88
N GLY A 707 -25.81 -23.24 2.09
CA GLY A 707 -26.71 -22.69 1.08
C GLY A 707 -26.08 -21.62 0.19
N GLY A 708 -24.78 -21.32 0.36
CA GLY A 708 -24.00 -20.41 -0.50
C GLY A 708 -24.08 -18.92 -0.10
N ASN A 709 -24.66 -18.56 1.05
CA ASN A 709 -24.61 -17.18 1.55
C ASN A 709 -23.28 -16.93 2.27
N ASP A 710 -22.39 -16.18 1.61
CA ASP A 710 -21.05 -15.78 2.07
C ASP A 710 -20.96 -14.27 2.34
N SER A 711 -22.09 -13.64 2.71
CA SER A 711 -22.09 -12.23 3.10
C SER A 711 -21.24 -11.96 4.34
N VAL A 712 -20.72 -10.75 4.45
CA VAL A 712 -19.89 -10.30 5.57
C VAL A 712 -20.40 -8.98 6.12
N ALA A 713 -20.19 -8.76 7.42
CA ALA A 713 -20.47 -7.47 8.03
C ALA A 713 -19.47 -6.42 7.52
N GLY A 714 -19.96 -5.22 7.24
CA GLY A 714 -19.14 -4.07 6.86
C GLY A 714 -18.68 -3.26 8.05
N GLY A 715 -17.68 -2.45 7.83
CA GLY A 715 -17.16 -1.45 8.73
C GLY A 715 -16.65 -0.25 7.96
N GLY A 716 -16.46 0.87 8.64
CA GLY A 716 -15.97 2.08 7.98
C GLY A 716 -16.28 3.34 8.75
N THR A 717 -16.14 4.46 8.05
CA THR A 717 -16.35 5.80 8.59
C THR A 717 -17.31 6.58 7.71
N GLY A 718 -17.90 7.64 8.26
CA GLY A 718 -18.80 8.53 7.56
C GLY A 718 -18.31 9.95 7.52
N CYS A 719 -18.85 10.75 6.60
CA CYS A 719 -18.65 12.19 6.53
C CYS A 719 -19.98 12.94 6.64
N SER A 720 -19.99 14.02 7.45
CA SER A 720 -21.23 14.68 7.88
C SER A 720 -21.14 16.21 7.82
N ILE A 721 -22.30 16.83 7.75
CA ILE A 721 -22.49 18.29 7.86
C ILE A 721 -23.02 18.62 9.24
N ILE A 722 -22.49 19.67 9.87
CA ILE A 722 -22.96 20.10 11.20
C ILE A 722 -24.27 20.90 11.04
N GLU A 723 -25.28 20.56 11.85
CA GLU A 723 -26.59 21.20 11.74
C GLU A 723 -26.55 22.72 11.94
N LYS A 724 -25.72 23.23 12.85
CA LYS A 724 -25.54 24.66 13.12
C LYS A 724 -24.71 25.38 12.05
N SER A 725 -24.16 24.70 11.05
CA SER A 725 -23.46 25.35 9.95
C SER A 725 -24.40 26.26 9.16
N LYS A 726 -23.91 27.45 8.81
CA LYS A 726 -24.62 28.42 7.93
C LYS A 726 -24.31 28.13 6.45
N ASN A 727 -23.36 27.28 6.17
CA ASN A 727 -22.81 26.99 4.84
C ASN A 727 -23.15 25.57 4.39
N LYS A 728 -24.34 25.04 4.76
CA LYS A 728 -24.73 23.66 4.49
C LYS A 728 -24.72 23.28 3.01
N LYS A 729 -25.06 24.23 2.11
CA LYS A 729 -25.04 23.99 0.66
C LYS A 729 -23.63 23.83 0.14
N GLU A 730 -22.72 24.68 0.55
CA GLU A 730 -21.30 24.63 0.21
C GLU A 730 -20.64 23.39 0.80
N ALA A 731 -20.99 23.03 2.04
CA ALA A 731 -20.53 21.79 2.66
C ALA A 731 -21.06 20.55 1.92
N TRP A 732 -22.29 20.57 1.40
CA TRP A 732 -22.83 19.50 0.57
C TRP A 732 -22.08 19.36 -0.76
N GLU A 733 -21.78 20.46 -1.44
CA GLU A 733 -20.94 20.44 -2.65
C GLU A 733 -19.57 19.80 -2.36
N PHE A 734 -19.00 20.11 -1.19
CA PHE A 734 -17.75 19.50 -0.77
C PHE A 734 -17.90 17.98 -0.54
N LEU A 735 -18.90 17.49 0.17
CA LEU A 735 -19.11 16.07 0.40
C LEU A 735 -19.36 15.31 -0.90
N LYS A 736 -20.07 15.88 -1.86
CA LYS A 736 -20.24 15.30 -3.21
C LYS A 736 -18.91 15.20 -3.95
N TRP A 737 -18.12 16.27 -3.90
CA TRP A 737 -16.78 16.26 -4.48
C TRP A 737 -15.86 15.25 -3.78
N TRP A 738 -15.85 15.22 -2.45
CA TRP A 738 -15.03 14.30 -1.67
C TRP A 738 -15.33 12.84 -1.99
N THR A 739 -16.59 12.47 -2.07
CA THR A 739 -17.03 11.09 -2.34
C THR A 739 -17.04 10.73 -3.84
N ALA A 740 -16.60 11.62 -4.73
CA ALA A 740 -16.49 11.31 -6.15
C ALA A 740 -15.32 10.35 -6.42
N ALA A 741 -15.48 9.46 -7.40
CA ALA A 741 -14.48 8.46 -7.73
C ALA A 741 -13.12 9.07 -8.06
N ASP A 742 -13.08 10.13 -8.85
CA ASP A 742 -11.84 10.80 -9.24
C ASP A 742 -11.14 11.46 -8.04
N THR A 743 -11.90 12.08 -7.14
CA THR A 743 -11.34 12.69 -5.92
C THR A 743 -10.73 11.64 -5.00
N GLN A 744 -11.47 10.57 -4.73
CA GLN A 744 -11.03 9.47 -3.86
C GLN A 744 -9.80 8.74 -4.41
N SER A 745 -9.76 8.46 -5.71
CA SER A 745 -8.60 7.82 -6.34
C SER A 745 -7.39 8.76 -6.38
N ARG A 746 -7.54 10.04 -6.69
CA ARG A 746 -6.47 11.04 -6.64
C ARG A 746 -5.92 11.22 -5.23
N TYR A 747 -6.81 11.33 -4.24
CA TYR A 747 -6.39 11.40 -2.84
C TYR A 747 -5.58 10.18 -2.43
N SER A 748 -6.07 8.97 -2.76
CA SER A 748 -5.36 7.72 -2.50
C SER A 748 -3.97 7.70 -3.14
N ASN A 749 -3.86 8.08 -4.42
CA ASN A 749 -2.58 8.17 -5.14
C ASN A 749 -1.62 9.18 -4.50
N ASN A 750 -2.14 10.34 -4.05
CA ASN A 750 -1.33 11.35 -3.39
C ASN A 750 -0.77 10.82 -2.06
N VAL A 751 -1.60 10.18 -1.24
CA VAL A 751 -1.15 9.59 0.03
C VAL A 751 -0.18 8.42 -0.23
N GLU A 752 -0.48 7.55 -1.19
CA GLU A 752 0.41 6.46 -1.61
C GLU A 752 1.77 7.00 -2.10
N SER A 753 1.80 8.15 -2.78
CA SER A 753 3.04 8.81 -3.20
C SER A 753 3.92 9.28 -2.03
N LEU A 754 3.33 9.50 -0.85
CA LEU A 754 4.03 9.98 0.34
C LEU A 754 4.50 8.85 1.25
N ILE A 755 3.63 7.87 1.50
CA ILE A 755 3.86 6.81 2.49
C ILE A 755 3.85 5.40 1.90
N GLY A 756 3.80 5.27 0.58
CA GLY A 756 3.75 3.99 -0.12
C GLY A 756 2.36 3.35 -0.13
N MET A 757 2.27 2.12 -0.66
CA MET A 757 1.01 1.38 -0.87
C MET A 757 0.15 1.24 0.41
N LEU A 758 0.76 1.25 1.59
CA LEU A 758 0.04 1.22 2.87
C LEU A 758 -0.84 2.45 3.11
N GLY A 759 -0.57 3.54 2.38
CA GLY A 759 -1.39 4.76 2.39
C GLY A 759 -2.64 4.69 1.53
N ARG A 760 -2.85 3.61 0.79
CA ARG A 760 -4.02 3.42 -0.07
C ARG A 760 -5.31 3.44 0.74
N GLN A 761 -6.24 4.29 0.32
CA GLN A 761 -7.48 4.50 1.06
C GLN A 761 -8.45 3.32 0.92
N ALA A 762 -9.06 2.93 2.04
CA ALA A 762 -10.19 2.00 2.05
C ALA A 762 -11.49 2.76 1.68
N THR A 763 -11.58 3.29 0.47
CA THR A 763 -12.72 4.10 0.02
C THR A 763 -14.04 3.34 0.09
N ALA A 764 -15.15 4.06 0.34
CA ALA A 764 -16.50 3.52 0.21
C ALA A 764 -17.04 3.66 -1.24
N THR A 765 -16.39 4.44 -2.09
CA THR A 765 -16.79 4.67 -3.48
C THR A 765 -16.27 3.55 -4.37
N VAL A 766 -17.19 2.78 -4.98
CA VAL A 766 -16.87 1.56 -5.75
C VAL A 766 -15.94 1.87 -6.91
N ASP A 767 -16.34 2.80 -7.78
CA ASP A 767 -15.55 3.18 -8.96
C ASP A 767 -14.17 3.75 -8.60
N ALA A 768 -13.99 4.29 -7.38
CA ALA A 768 -12.69 4.77 -6.93
C ALA A 768 -11.73 3.62 -6.63
N LEU A 769 -12.22 2.55 -6.01
CA LEU A 769 -11.41 1.37 -5.72
C LEU A 769 -10.91 0.72 -7.02
N GLU A 770 -11.78 0.65 -8.03
CA GLU A 770 -11.44 0.11 -9.35
C GLU A 770 -10.36 0.91 -10.08
N LYS A 771 -10.26 2.22 -9.81
CA LYS A 771 -9.24 3.11 -10.38
C LYS A 771 -7.89 3.06 -9.67
N MET A 772 -7.81 2.41 -8.51
CA MET A 772 -6.55 2.25 -7.77
C MET A 772 -5.73 1.09 -8.33
N ALA A 773 -4.42 1.09 -8.07
CA ALA A 773 -3.49 0.10 -8.61
C ALA A 773 -3.58 -1.24 -7.86
N TRP A 774 -4.54 -2.10 -8.23
CA TRP A 774 -4.70 -3.47 -7.73
C TRP A 774 -4.24 -4.50 -8.77
N ASP A 775 -3.81 -5.66 -8.31
CA ASP A 775 -3.76 -6.84 -9.18
C ASP A 775 -5.20 -7.18 -9.64
N SER A 776 -5.39 -7.46 -10.93
CA SER A 776 -6.73 -7.60 -11.49
C SER A 776 -7.50 -8.80 -10.95
N GLU A 777 -6.83 -9.93 -10.72
CA GLU A 777 -7.45 -11.13 -10.14
C GLU A 777 -7.87 -10.88 -8.68
N ASP A 778 -7.02 -10.20 -7.93
CA ASP A 778 -7.29 -9.89 -6.52
C ASP A 778 -8.35 -8.79 -6.39
N LEU A 779 -8.35 -7.80 -7.29
CA LEU A 779 -9.42 -6.79 -7.35
C LEU A 779 -10.79 -7.44 -7.58
N ASP A 780 -10.88 -8.38 -8.51
CA ASP A 780 -12.14 -9.09 -8.81
C ASP A 780 -12.65 -9.87 -7.59
N LYS A 781 -11.74 -10.52 -6.85
CA LYS A 781 -12.07 -11.20 -5.57
C LYS A 781 -12.56 -10.19 -4.51
N ILE A 782 -11.90 -9.04 -4.40
CA ILE A 782 -12.27 -7.97 -3.46
C ILE A 782 -13.66 -7.43 -3.80
N LEU A 783 -13.91 -7.08 -5.06
CA LEU A 783 -15.20 -6.56 -5.54
C LEU A 783 -16.32 -7.60 -5.35
N THR A 784 -16.04 -8.89 -5.62
CA THR A 784 -16.98 -9.99 -5.42
C THR A 784 -17.43 -10.10 -3.96
N GLN A 785 -16.52 -9.98 -3.00
CA GLN A 785 -16.86 -9.99 -1.58
C GLN A 785 -17.52 -8.68 -1.16
N TRP A 786 -17.05 -7.54 -1.67
CA TRP A 786 -17.60 -6.23 -1.32
C TRP A 786 -19.10 -6.11 -1.71
N ALA A 787 -19.48 -6.63 -2.87
CA ALA A 787 -20.88 -6.68 -3.29
C ALA A 787 -21.80 -7.49 -2.34
N LYS A 788 -21.21 -8.30 -1.46
CA LYS A 788 -21.93 -9.13 -0.47
C LYS A 788 -21.83 -8.56 0.96
N VAL A 789 -21.31 -7.36 1.13
CA VAL A 789 -21.27 -6.70 2.43
C VAL A 789 -22.69 -6.37 2.86
N LYS A 790 -22.99 -6.68 4.11
CA LYS A 790 -24.24 -6.35 4.80
C LYS A 790 -23.95 -5.50 6.01
N GLU A 791 -24.39 -4.26 5.93
CA GLU A 791 -24.18 -3.33 7.03
C GLU A 791 -25.17 -3.56 8.17
N VAL A 792 -24.70 -3.31 9.39
CA VAL A 792 -25.53 -3.36 10.60
C VAL A 792 -26.04 -1.96 10.90
N PRO A 793 -27.35 -1.74 11.12
CA PRO A 793 -27.85 -0.43 11.50
C PRO A 793 -27.27 0.03 12.86
N GLU A 794 -27.09 1.34 13.01
CA GLU A 794 -26.80 1.95 14.29
C GLU A 794 -28.10 2.51 14.89
N VAL A 795 -28.30 2.28 16.19
CA VAL A 795 -29.47 2.73 16.92
C VAL A 795 -29.05 3.52 18.17
N PRO A 796 -29.92 4.35 18.74
CA PRO A 796 -29.62 5.00 20.03
C PRO A 796 -29.23 3.96 21.09
N GLY A 797 -28.04 4.13 21.69
CA GLY A 797 -27.52 3.15 22.66
C GLY A 797 -26.80 1.93 22.07
N SER A 798 -26.63 1.83 20.73
CA SER A 798 -25.92 0.71 20.05
C SER A 798 -24.49 0.50 20.56
N TYR A 799 -23.82 1.53 21.04
CA TYR A 799 -22.49 1.43 21.66
C TYR A 799 -22.44 0.43 22.84
N TYR A 800 -23.60 0.23 23.49
CA TYR A 800 -23.68 -0.71 24.60
C TYR A 800 -23.83 -2.16 24.11
N LEU A 801 -24.40 -2.38 22.93
CA LEU A 801 -24.55 -3.72 22.37
C LEU A 801 -23.17 -4.39 22.15
N GLY A 802 -22.19 -3.67 21.66
CA GLY A 802 -20.83 -4.18 21.53
C GLY A 802 -20.26 -4.65 22.88
N ARG A 803 -20.43 -3.84 23.94
CA ARG A 803 -20.05 -4.24 25.32
C ARG A 803 -20.81 -5.46 25.82
N ALA A 804 -22.10 -5.51 25.54
CA ALA A 804 -22.94 -6.64 25.96
C ALA A 804 -22.50 -7.93 25.27
N LEU A 805 -22.19 -7.88 23.99
CA LEU A 805 -21.64 -9.01 23.24
C LEU A 805 -20.27 -9.45 23.77
N ASP A 806 -19.37 -8.50 24.07
CA ASP A 806 -18.08 -8.79 24.69
C ASP A 806 -18.25 -9.49 26.03
N GLN A 807 -19.13 -8.98 26.90
CA GLN A 807 -19.40 -9.58 28.19
C GLN A 807 -20.04 -10.96 28.07
N ALA A 808 -20.96 -11.15 27.11
CA ALA A 808 -21.53 -12.46 26.84
C ALA A 808 -20.46 -13.46 26.37
N TYR A 809 -19.62 -13.05 25.43
CA TYR A 809 -18.52 -13.85 24.91
C TYR A 809 -17.53 -14.25 26.00
N TRP A 810 -17.04 -13.28 26.80
CA TRP A 810 -16.08 -13.58 27.87
C TRP A 810 -16.68 -14.41 29.02
N SER A 811 -17.99 -14.24 29.29
CA SER A 811 -18.68 -15.12 30.24
C SER A 811 -18.66 -16.59 29.78
N VAL A 812 -18.80 -16.84 28.48
CA VAL A 812 -18.68 -18.22 27.93
C VAL A 812 -17.25 -18.72 28.02
N LEU A 813 -16.27 -17.92 27.57
CA LEU A 813 -14.89 -18.38 27.39
C LEU A 813 -14.09 -18.45 28.69
N ASN A 814 -14.34 -17.56 29.64
CA ASN A 814 -13.56 -17.49 30.89
C ASN A 814 -14.29 -18.10 32.09
N ASP A 815 -15.61 -17.89 32.16
CA ASP A 815 -16.39 -18.31 33.27
C ASP A 815 -17.15 -19.63 33.02
N GLY A 816 -17.09 -20.16 31.80
CA GLY A 816 -17.78 -21.40 31.41
C GLY A 816 -19.30 -21.30 31.43
N VAL A 817 -19.86 -20.08 31.34
CA VAL A 817 -21.30 -19.87 31.31
C VAL A 817 -21.85 -20.42 29.98
N ASN A 818 -23.03 -21.05 30.04
CA ASN A 818 -23.70 -21.54 28.83
C ASN A 818 -23.97 -20.37 27.86
N ALA A 819 -23.72 -20.58 26.57
CA ALA A 819 -23.85 -19.56 25.54
C ALA A 819 -25.24 -18.90 25.53
N LYS A 820 -26.31 -19.70 25.69
CA LYS A 820 -27.68 -19.19 25.77
C LYS A 820 -27.85 -18.25 26.96
N ASP A 821 -27.41 -18.66 28.16
CA ASP A 821 -27.60 -17.88 29.38
C ASP A 821 -26.79 -16.57 29.32
N ALA A 822 -25.58 -16.64 28.75
CA ALA A 822 -24.73 -15.47 28.54
C ALA A 822 -25.39 -14.45 27.60
N ILE A 823 -25.78 -14.87 26.40
CA ILE A 823 -26.33 -13.93 25.41
C ILE A 823 -27.69 -13.36 25.86
N VAL A 824 -28.56 -14.18 26.48
CA VAL A 824 -29.87 -13.72 26.98
C VAL A 824 -29.69 -12.68 28.10
N LYS A 825 -28.76 -12.92 29.06
CA LYS A 825 -28.46 -11.97 30.13
C LYS A 825 -28.01 -10.61 29.58
N TRP A 826 -27.02 -10.64 28.71
CA TRP A 826 -26.40 -9.40 28.25
C TRP A 826 -27.22 -8.67 27.17
N SER A 827 -28.01 -9.41 26.37
CA SER A 827 -29.02 -8.81 25.48
C SER A 827 -30.05 -7.97 26.23
N LYS A 828 -30.57 -8.47 27.34
CA LYS A 828 -31.49 -7.67 28.22
C LYS A 828 -30.87 -6.38 28.74
N ALA A 829 -29.57 -6.41 29.06
CA ALA A 829 -28.85 -5.22 29.48
C ALA A 829 -28.70 -4.21 28.30
N ALA A 830 -28.43 -4.70 27.10
CA ALA A 830 -28.40 -3.86 25.90
C ALA A 830 -29.78 -3.26 25.58
N ASP A 831 -30.85 -4.05 25.67
CA ASP A 831 -32.24 -3.59 25.44
C ASP A 831 -32.64 -2.49 26.43
N SER A 832 -32.23 -2.61 27.70
CA SER A 832 -32.49 -1.59 28.71
C SER A 832 -31.81 -0.25 28.37
N GLU A 833 -30.61 -0.28 27.87
CA GLU A 833 -29.86 0.92 27.46
C GLU A 833 -30.43 1.53 26.17
N ILE A 834 -30.74 0.70 25.17
CA ILE A 834 -31.38 1.15 23.94
C ILE A 834 -32.71 1.83 24.26
N THR A 835 -33.57 1.21 25.05
CA THR A 835 -34.87 1.76 25.48
C THR A 835 -34.67 3.08 26.20
N ARG A 836 -33.76 3.13 27.16
CA ARG A 836 -33.44 4.36 27.89
C ARG A 836 -33.01 5.49 26.99
N LYS A 837 -32.17 5.19 26.02
CA LYS A 837 -31.67 6.20 25.06
C LYS A 837 -32.75 6.68 24.09
N ILE A 838 -33.60 5.80 23.61
CA ILE A 838 -34.73 6.16 22.76
C ILE A 838 -35.67 7.09 23.51
N GLN A 839 -36.00 6.78 24.81
CA GLN A 839 -36.84 7.63 25.63
C GLN A 839 -36.21 9.01 25.89
N GLU A 840 -34.92 9.05 26.25
CA GLU A 840 -34.16 10.30 26.43
C GLU A 840 -34.26 11.26 25.24
N TYR A 841 -34.32 10.70 24.02
CA TYR A 841 -34.38 11.52 22.79
C TYR A 841 -35.82 11.84 22.35
N SER A 842 -36.80 10.99 22.66
CA SER A 842 -38.20 11.28 22.37
C SER A 842 -38.81 12.32 23.30
N GLU A 843 -38.27 12.49 24.50
CA GLU A 843 -38.69 13.54 25.46
C GLU A 843 -38.04 14.92 25.19
N GLY A 844 -37.04 14.96 24.28
CA GLY A 844 -36.33 16.17 23.88
C GLY A 844 -36.90 16.85 22.62
N GLU A 845 -37.84 16.23 21.90
CA GLU A 845 -38.64 16.83 20.84
C GLU A 845 -39.90 17.49 21.40
#